data_f60b17c5f1548295283c08dbd8c322b0
#
_entry.id   f60b17c5f1548295283c08dbd8c322b0
#
_cell.length_a   1.000
_cell.length_b   1.000
_cell.length_c   1.000
_cell.angle_alpha   90.00
_cell.angle_beta   90.00
_cell.angle_gamma   90.00
#
_symmetry.space_group_name_H-M   'P 1'
#
loop_
_entity.id
_entity.type
_entity.pdbx_description
1 polymer ?
#
loop_
_entity_poly.entity_id
_entity_poly.type
_entity_poly.pdbx_seq_one_letter_code
_entity_poly.pdbx_strand_id
1 'polypeptide(L)'
;MRRLGFILMAALGLTSCLSGPIWDDSPIAQGEVSISLTQDPDMAATRADAELPEVEDFIVEVHETATSRLFFRKTYADAQGVKIPLNKGEHRLFAYYGDPQKAGFKACYFVTETFFDVKANELVQVDAVARLANAKVAVNFGPTLNFDYEHYYAEVTASNGAKLTFLNSETRAGYVPVGELSLSLYVYAQDKWLVYKAEPVTCEARDFVTFNLDTKRMGDLSVEILIDNGVDSVVKEVTVPAEAAPTEAPGVTFNGFEDNRALACEADPTRHSGYKADIVAMGGIESCVLEIDSPYLSSKGIPSSVDLAALDPSVADALKSVGLAFLRDMAGKRLAYLDFSGFIDHLSQNVAYHPDYETSLADFSLTVTDHMGKTVSSQKVTCAMEKAQAAITFNDYDLWPTRLAAVTMNVTKGDPSRFVLKCVKASDMLYSDVRTIEPLSVIGKKVTFGSFNGLNPGTGYKIWAVYNGNSYNKTSEVPFTTETALQIGNNGFESFTVNTFKGTHTINWVDLWASGTDAWWATNSSITLDASNTAAYATYKSFPTVNMTSKSPHSGSYAITVASVAVGDWSSEWNLANSWGDAKVGEVFVGKADNSSEHSGLHVEDGHAFASRPYSMSYWYKLDCYESDPYYVEVKILDADGEVIGSALKTDGASSVSSWTQVTLPIEYKVTDRKADKIYVIFKSSSTGKTGSRKYSLSRYDSGEGSVNIHAGNVLWLDGVKLNY
;
A
#
# COMPACT_ATOMS: atom_id res chain seq x y z
N MET A 1 -23.64 15.87 -40.50
CA MET A 1 -24.65 16.75 -39.89
C MET A 1 -25.29 16.02 -38.71
N ARG A 2 -24.75 16.17 -37.53
CA ARG A 2 -25.48 15.97 -36.25
C ARG A 2 -24.84 16.92 -35.23
N ARG A 3 -25.60 17.95 -34.90
CA ARG A 3 -25.24 18.97 -33.91
C ARG A 3 -25.42 18.35 -32.51
N LEU A 4 -24.40 18.38 -31.67
CA LEU A 4 -24.54 18.25 -30.22
C LEU A 4 -24.60 19.67 -29.63
N GLY A 5 -25.78 20.01 -29.10
CA GLY A 5 -25.98 21.26 -28.41
C GLY A 5 -25.58 21.11 -26.91
N PHE A 6 -24.77 22.02 -26.44
CA PHE A 6 -24.53 22.23 -25.00
C PHE A 6 -25.75 22.89 -24.38
N ILE A 7 -26.37 22.27 -23.42
CA ILE A 7 -27.44 22.88 -22.59
C ILE A 7 -26.84 23.30 -21.25
N LEU A 8 -26.79 24.61 -21.06
CA LEU A 8 -26.54 25.28 -19.78
C LEU A 8 -27.87 25.27 -19.02
N MET A 9 -27.97 24.57 -17.87
CA MET A 9 -29.15 24.64 -17.01
C MET A 9 -28.90 25.57 -15.84
N ALA A 10 -29.63 26.69 -15.84
CA ALA A 10 -29.80 27.58 -14.70
C ALA A 10 -30.83 26.98 -13.71
N ALA A 11 -30.52 27.11 -12.43
CA ALA A 11 -31.40 26.70 -11.33
C ALA A 11 -32.59 27.64 -11.22
N LEU A 12 -33.80 27.08 -11.19
CA LEU A 12 -34.98 27.73 -10.66
C LEU A 12 -35.69 26.73 -9.74
N GLY A 13 -35.77 27.10 -8.46
CA GLY A 13 -36.52 26.36 -7.46
C GLY A 13 -38.04 26.56 -7.62
N LEU A 14 -38.77 25.49 -7.41
CA LEU A 14 -40.19 25.55 -7.02
C LEU A 14 -40.49 24.44 -6.02
N THR A 15 -40.93 24.84 -4.86
CA THR A 15 -41.51 24.02 -3.82
C THR A 15 -42.89 23.49 -4.23
N SER A 16 -43.10 22.18 -4.06
CA SER A 16 -44.47 21.65 -3.90
C SER A 16 -44.44 20.40 -3.03
N CYS A 17 -45.31 20.40 -2.07
CA CYS A 17 -45.46 19.39 -1.01
C CYS A 17 -46.25 18.14 -1.46
N LEU A 18 -45.98 17.05 -0.75
CA LEU A 18 -46.87 15.94 -0.38
C LEU A 18 -47.12 14.83 -1.43
N SER A 19 -46.33 13.78 -1.30
CA SER A 19 -46.82 12.42 -0.97
C SER A 19 -45.62 11.60 -0.56
N GLY A 20 -45.62 11.00 0.63
CA GLY A 20 -44.50 10.23 1.17
C GLY A 20 -44.19 9.00 0.32
N PRO A 21 -42.93 8.74 0.08
CA PRO A 21 -42.55 7.48 -0.51
C PRO A 21 -42.69 6.37 0.54
N ILE A 22 -43.33 5.30 0.13
CA ILE A 22 -43.23 4.00 0.80
C ILE A 22 -41.75 3.66 0.82
N TRP A 23 -41.13 3.61 1.99
CA TRP A 23 -39.76 3.12 2.16
C TRP A 23 -39.83 1.61 1.92
N ASP A 24 -39.36 1.19 0.77
CA ASP A 24 -39.03 -0.20 0.53
C ASP A 24 -37.70 -0.48 1.23
N ASP A 25 -37.75 -1.05 2.41
CA ASP A 25 -36.60 -1.47 3.22
C ASP A 25 -35.89 -2.71 2.67
N SER A 26 -36.12 -3.08 1.43
CA SER A 26 -35.36 -4.14 0.77
C SER A 26 -33.90 -3.70 0.65
N PRO A 27 -32.94 -4.49 1.10
CA PRO A 27 -31.54 -4.16 0.94
C PRO A 27 -31.25 -3.95 -0.54
N ILE A 28 -30.72 -2.77 -0.89
CA ILE A 28 -30.35 -2.45 -2.28
C ILE A 28 -29.33 -3.50 -2.71
N ALA A 29 -29.68 -4.27 -3.73
CA ALA A 29 -28.78 -5.30 -4.25
C ALA A 29 -27.49 -4.65 -4.76
N GLN A 30 -26.35 -5.13 -4.28
CA GLN A 30 -25.02 -4.61 -4.63
C GLN A 30 -24.27 -5.60 -5.53
N GLY A 31 -23.38 -5.07 -6.36
CA GLY A 31 -22.34 -5.77 -7.08
C GLY A 31 -21.00 -5.10 -6.86
N GLU A 32 -19.98 -5.54 -7.53
CA GLU A 32 -18.65 -4.98 -7.45
C GLU A 32 -18.17 -4.50 -8.82
N VAL A 33 -17.31 -3.48 -8.84
CA VAL A 33 -16.61 -3.06 -10.06
C VAL A 33 -15.10 -3.10 -9.84
N SER A 34 -14.39 -3.55 -10.85
CA SER A 34 -12.93 -3.42 -10.98
C SER A 34 -12.62 -2.53 -12.17
N ILE A 35 -11.70 -1.59 -12.01
CA ILE A 35 -11.39 -0.57 -13.02
C ILE A 35 -10.00 -0.84 -13.58
N SER A 36 -9.91 -0.85 -14.90
CA SER A 36 -8.66 -0.83 -15.66
C SER A 36 -8.62 0.48 -16.46
N LEU A 37 -7.69 1.35 -16.11
CA LEU A 37 -7.49 2.63 -16.79
C LEU A 37 -6.18 2.57 -17.57
N THR A 38 -6.25 2.99 -18.82
CA THR A 38 -5.09 3.17 -19.68
C THR A 38 -5.10 4.56 -20.30
N GLN A 39 -3.94 5.01 -20.74
CA GLN A 39 -3.77 6.26 -21.45
C GLN A 39 -3.73 6.00 -22.95
N ASP A 40 -4.24 6.94 -23.76
CA ASP A 40 -4.27 6.81 -25.24
C ASP A 40 -2.83 6.73 -25.79
N PRO A 41 -2.44 5.62 -26.42
CA PRO A 41 -1.09 5.43 -26.93
C PRO A 41 -0.74 6.29 -28.16
N ASP A 42 -1.73 6.84 -28.86
CA ASP A 42 -1.50 7.61 -30.10
C ASP A 42 -0.76 8.94 -29.86
N MET A 43 -0.66 9.38 -28.61
CA MET A 43 0.10 10.57 -28.23
C MET A 43 1.61 10.33 -28.09
N ALA A 44 2.07 9.09 -27.98
CA ALA A 44 3.48 8.75 -27.85
C ALA A 44 4.27 8.91 -29.17
N ALA A 45 3.58 8.96 -30.32
CA ALA A 45 4.20 8.94 -31.66
C ALA A 45 4.57 10.33 -32.21
N THR A 46 4.06 11.43 -31.64
CA THR A 46 4.34 12.79 -32.13
C THR A 46 5.34 13.53 -31.26
N ARG A 47 6.62 13.34 -31.56
CA ARG A 47 7.83 14.01 -31.07
C ARG A 47 8.09 13.88 -29.56
N ALA A 48 9.21 13.25 -29.27
CA ALA A 48 9.90 13.20 -27.99
C ALA A 48 9.89 14.56 -27.29
N ASP A 49 9.65 14.54 -25.96
CA ASP A 49 9.96 15.53 -24.93
C ASP A 49 8.80 16.02 -24.04
N ALA A 50 7.61 15.47 -24.10
CA ALA A 50 6.65 15.69 -23.03
C ALA A 50 6.60 14.45 -22.13
N GLU A 51 7.06 14.55 -20.91
CA GLU A 51 6.74 13.56 -19.87
C GLU A 51 5.21 13.50 -19.76
N LEU A 52 4.64 12.38 -20.19
CA LEU A 52 3.21 12.11 -19.98
C LEU A 52 2.99 11.84 -18.50
N PRO A 53 1.84 12.21 -17.94
CA PRO A 53 1.53 11.85 -16.57
C PRO A 53 1.46 10.32 -16.43
N GLU A 54 1.88 9.82 -15.29
CA GLU A 54 1.69 8.41 -14.97
C GLU A 54 0.18 8.14 -14.80
N VAL A 55 -0.29 7.00 -15.28
CA VAL A 55 -1.71 6.63 -15.20
C VAL A 55 -2.19 6.56 -13.75
N GLU A 56 -1.30 6.22 -12.86
CA GLU A 56 -1.47 6.14 -11.41
C GLU A 56 -1.90 7.47 -10.78
N ASP A 57 -1.53 8.60 -11.37
CA ASP A 57 -1.82 9.94 -10.86
C ASP A 57 -3.22 10.45 -11.26
N PHE A 58 -3.94 9.72 -12.11
CA PHE A 58 -5.29 10.10 -12.53
C PHE A 58 -6.27 10.01 -11.37
N ILE A 59 -7.18 10.97 -11.30
CA ILE A 59 -8.34 10.90 -10.39
C ILE A 59 -9.42 10.05 -11.05
N VAL A 60 -9.92 9.10 -10.31
CA VAL A 60 -11.00 8.19 -10.71
C VAL A 60 -12.21 8.45 -9.83
N GLU A 61 -13.35 8.73 -10.46
CA GLU A 61 -14.63 8.94 -9.83
C GLU A 61 -15.66 7.95 -10.37
N VAL A 62 -16.49 7.40 -9.51
CA VAL A 62 -17.65 6.59 -9.90
C VAL A 62 -18.91 7.24 -9.38
N HIS A 63 -19.84 7.52 -10.29
CA HIS A 63 -21.11 8.15 -9.99
C HIS A 63 -22.27 7.22 -10.38
N GLU A 64 -23.33 7.24 -9.63
CA GLU A 64 -24.60 6.65 -10.05
C GLU A 64 -25.25 7.54 -11.11
N THR A 65 -25.59 7.01 -12.26
CA THR A 65 -26.10 7.81 -13.39
C THR A 65 -27.43 8.46 -13.05
N ALA A 66 -28.32 7.74 -12.36
CA ALA A 66 -29.69 8.22 -12.06
C ALA A 66 -29.72 9.40 -11.09
N THR A 67 -28.80 9.46 -10.11
CA THR A 67 -28.80 10.46 -9.04
C THR A 67 -27.62 11.42 -9.09
N SER A 68 -26.64 11.15 -9.96
CA SER A 68 -25.32 11.81 -10.02
C SER A 68 -24.55 11.73 -8.68
N ARG A 69 -24.91 10.80 -7.81
CA ARG A 69 -24.25 10.61 -6.53
C ARG A 69 -22.87 10.04 -6.72
N LEU A 70 -21.87 10.68 -6.13
CA LEU A 70 -20.50 10.19 -6.07
C LEU A 70 -20.39 9.04 -5.07
N PHE A 71 -19.94 7.86 -5.54
CA PHE A 71 -19.68 6.69 -4.69
C PHE A 71 -18.22 6.50 -4.38
N PHE A 72 -17.35 6.87 -5.32
CA PHE A 72 -15.93 6.62 -5.21
C PHE A 72 -15.15 7.78 -5.84
N ARG A 73 -14.09 8.23 -5.17
CA ARG A 73 -13.10 9.18 -5.71
C ARG A 73 -11.76 8.93 -5.07
N LYS A 74 -10.78 8.52 -5.86
CA LYS A 74 -9.39 8.31 -5.45
C LYS A 74 -8.45 8.50 -6.65
N THR A 75 -7.14 8.48 -6.40
CA THR A 75 -6.16 8.30 -7.47
C THR A 75 -6.29 6.89 -8.05
N TYR A 76 -5.88 6.72 -9.30
CA TYR A 76 -5.90 5.38 -9.90
C TYR A 76 -4.91 4.43 -9.20
N ALA A 77 -3.79 4.92 -8.69
CA ALA A 77 -2.89 4.16 -7.83
C ALA A 77 -3.63 3.48 -6.65
N ASP A 78 -4.58 4.20 -6.04
CA ASP A 78 -5.38 3.69 -4.93
C ASP A 78 -6.62 2.90 -5.37
N ALA A 79 -7.01 3.02 -6.63
CA ALA A 79 -8.19 2.34 -7.21
C ALA A 79 -7.83 1.04 -7.92
N GLN A 80 -6.60 0.90 -8.40
CA GLN A 80 -6.12 -0.25 -9.15
C GLN A 80 -6.18 -1.54 -8.33
N GLY A 81 -6.86 -2.55 -8.86
CA GLY A 81 -7.02 -3.84 -8.19
C GLY A 81 -8.02 -3.86 -7.03
N VAL A 82 -8.65 -2.72 -6.72
CA VAL A 82 -9.68 -2.63 -5.69
C VAL A 82 -11.03 -3.02 -6.28
N LYS A 83 -11.78 -3.86 -5.58
CA LYS A 83 -13.18 -4.15 -5.86
C LYS A 83 -14.05 -3.13 -5.13
N ILE A 84 -14.72 -2.28 -5.89
CA ILE A 84 -15.54 -1.20 -5.37
C ILE A 84 -16.99 -1.68 -5.30
N PRO A 85 -17.60 -1.77 -4.10
CA PRO A 85 -19.00 -2.15 -3.97
C PRO A 85 -19.91 -1.01 -4.44
N LEU A 86 -20.84 -1.31 -5.33
CA LEU A 86 -21.79 -0.37 -5.90
C LEU A 86 -23.21 -0.94 -5.90
N ASN A 87 -24.20 -0.08 -5.84
CA ASN A 87 -25.59 -0.48 -6.00
C ASN A 87 -25.83 -1.03 -7.42
N LYS A 88 -26.78 -1.96 -7.54
CA LYS A 88 -27.25 -2.43 -8.84
C LYS A 88 -27.81 -1.27 -9.65
N GLY A 89 -27.43 -1.14 -10.91
CA GLY A 89 -27.91 -0.13 -11.85
C GLY A 89 -26.79 0.48 -12.66
N GLU A 90 -27.15 1.50 -13.45
CA GLU A 90 -26.22 2.18 -14.32
C GLU A 90 -25.33 3.16 -13.55
N HIS A 91 -24.05 3.07 -13.79
CA HIS A 91 -23.02 3.94 -13.20
C HIS A 91 -22.16 4.56 -14.29
N ARG A 92 -21.52 5.66 -13.93
CA ARG A 92 -20.58 6.38 -14.78
C ARG A 92 -19.21 6.41 -14.12
N LEU A 93 -18.23 5.87 -14.81
CA LEU A 93 -16.82 6.09 -14.49
C LEU A 93 -16.38 7.40 -15.16
N PHE A 94 -15.79 8.30 -14.38
CA PHE A 94 -15.13 9.49 -14.85
C PHE A 94 -13.70 9.49 -14.33
N ALA A 95 -12.73 9.51 -15.24
CA ALA A 95 -11.33 9.56 -14.86
C ALA A 95 -10.62 10.70 -15.59
N TYR A 96 -9.78 11.45 -14.86
CA TYR A 96 -9.12 12.63 -15.41
C TYR A 96 -7.79 12.93 -14.73
N TYR A 97 -6.95 13.66 -15.46
CA TYR A 97 -5.69 14.25 -14.99
C TYR A 97 -5.55 15.68 -15.51
N GLY A 98 -5.14 16.64 -14.68
CA GLY A 98 -4.92 18.02 -15.05
C GLY A 98 -6.14 18.92 -14.92
N ASP A 99 -6.05 20.11 -15.51
CA ASP A 99 -7.09 21.16 -15.45
C ASP A 99 -7.42 21.65 -16.88
N PRO A 100 -8.68 21.52 -17.33
CA PRO A 100 -9.08 21.93 -18.69
C PRO A 100 -8.98 23.44 -18.94
N GLN A 101 -8.84 24.27 -17.92
CA GLN A 101 -8.81 25.71 -18.04
C GLN A 101 -7.39 26.30 -18.11
N LYS A 102 -6.38 25.48 -17.87
CA LYS A 102 -4.98 25.97 -17.81
C LYS A 102 -4.27 25.84 -19.16
N ALA A 103 -3.40 26.82 -19.46
CA ALA A 103 -2.39 26.76 -20.50
C ALA A 103 -1.01 26.59 -19.88
N GLY A 104 -0.10 25.82 -20.51
CA GLY A 104 1.26 25.65 -20.02
C GLY A 104 2.01 24.50 -20.70
N PHE A 105 3.33 24.47 -20.55
CA PHE A 105 4.18 23.43 -21.14
C PHE A 105 4.00 22.04 -20.48
N LYS A 106 3.40 21.99 -19.29
CA LYS A 106 3.06 20.75 -18.56
C LYS A 106 1.56 20.65 -18.23
N ALA A 107 0.72 21.50 -18.81
CA ALA A 107 -0.70 21.59 -18.51
C ALA A 107 -1.56 20.62 -19.34
N CYS A 108 -1.14 19.39 -19.53
CA CYS A 108 -1.97 18.39 -20.21
C CYS A 108 -3.22 18.07 -19.41
N TYR A 109 -4.35 17.92 -20.11
CA TYR A 109 -5.61 17.48 -19.52
C TYR A 109 -6.10 16.22 -20.23
N PHE A 110 -6.14 15.12 -19.51
CA PHE A 110 -6.67 13.84 -19.96
C PHE A 110 -7.99 13.55 -19.30
N VAL A 111 -8.91 12.97 -20.03
CA VAL A 111 -10.22 12.60 -19.49
C VAL A 111 -10.79 11.39 -20.21
N THR A 112 -11.57 10.61 -19.49
CA THR A 112 -12.44 9.56 -20.04
C THR A 112 -13.74 9.49 -19.24
N GLU A 113 -14.80 9.12 -19.92
CA GLU A 113 -16.11 8.87 -19.35
C GLU A 113 -16.65 7.56 -19.92
N THR A 114 -17.01 6.63 -19.05
CA THR A 114 -17.49 5.31 -19.44
C THR A 114 -18.72 4.95 -18.60
N PHE A 115 -19.81 4.58 -19.26
CA PHE A 115 -21.02 4.09 -18.61
C PHE A 115 -21.00 2.58 -18.54
N PHE A 116 -21.46 2.04 -17.42
CA PHE A 116 -21.51 0.60 -17.18
C PHE A 116 -22.68 0.23 -16.26
N ASP A 117 -23.16 -1.00 -16.37
CA ASP A 117 -24.28 -1.52 -15.57
C ASP A 117 -23.79 -2.50 -14.54
N VAL A 118 -24.13 -2.28 -13.27
CA VAL A 118 -23.80 -3.14 -12.13
C VAL A 118 -24.96 -4.09 -11.86
N LYS A 119 -24.69 -5.39 -11.90
CA LYS A 119 -25.64 -6.44 -11.54
C LYS A 119 -25.37 -6.95 -10.14
N ALA A 120 -26.42 -7.40 -9.48
CA ALA A 120 -26.32 -7.92 -8.13
C ALA A 120 -25.40 -9.16 -8.06
N ASN A 121 -24.46 -9.16 -7.09
CA ASN A 121 -23.51 -10.23 -6.83
C ASN A 121 -22.60 -10.59 -8.03
N GLU A 122 -22.39 -9.67 -8.95
CA GLU A 122 -21.46 -9.84 -10.06
C GLU A 122 -20.32 -8.83 -9.95
N LEU A 123 -19.14 -9.23 -10.41
CA LEU A 123 -18.00 -8.33 -10.61
C LEU A 123 -18.01 -7.83 -12.07
N VAL A 124 -18.10 -6.53 -12.23
CA VAL A 124 -18.01 -5.87 -13.54
C VAL A 124 -16.58 -5.35 -13.74
N GLN A 125 -15.95 -5.75 -14.83
CA GLN A 125 -14.68 -5.15 -15.26
C GLN A 125 -14.98 -3.97 -16.16
N VAL A 126 -14.45 -2.78 -15.81
CA VAL A 126 -14.58 -1.57 -16.63
C VAL A 126 -13.21 -1.17 -17.14
N ASP A 127 -13.04 -1.30 -18.45
CA ASP A 127 -11.84 -0.85 -19.14
C ASP A 127 -12.08 0.54 -19.70
N ALA A 128 -11.25 1.50 -19.31
CA ALA A 128 -11.36 2.88 -19.73
C ALA A 128 -10.04 3.39 -20.32
N VAL A 129 -10.14 4.21 -21.35
CA VAL A 129 -8.99 4.82 -22.03
C VAL A 129 -9.09 6.33 -21.89
N ALA A 130 -8.21 6.92 -21.06
CA ALA A 130 -8.14 8.37 -20.94
C ALA A 130 -7.45 9.00 -22.15
N ARG A 131 -8.07 10.02 -22.71
CA ARG A 131 -7.60 10.71 -23.90
C ARG A 131 -7.30 12.16 -23.60
N LEU A 132 -6.30 12.72 -24.30
CA LEU A 132 -6.02 14.14 -24.22
C LEU A 132 -7.26 14.93 -24.65
N ALA A 133 -7.72 15.84 -23.81
CA ALA A 133 -8.92 16.64 -24.03
C ALA A 133 -8.64 18.13 -24.18
N ASN A 134 -7.38 18.54 -24.15
CA ASN A 134 -6.93 19.85 -24.60
C ASN A 134 -6.11 19.71 -25.91
N ALA A 135 -5.73 20.83 -26.51
CA ALA A 135 -4.91 20.88 -27.71
C ALA A 135 -3.44 21.12 -27.33
N LYS A 136 -2.52 20.70 -28.21
CA LYS A 136 -1.12 21.09 -28.17
C LYS A 136 -0.88 22.29 -29.06
N VAL A 137 0.06 23.16 -28.67
CA VAL A 137 0.49 24.29 -29.49
C VAL A 137 2.01 24.40 -29.47
N ALA A 138 2.58 24.69 -30.64
CA ALA A 138 4.01 25.02 -30.77
C ALA A 138 4.16 26.27 -31.62
N VAL A 139 5.25 27.01 -31.40
CA VAL A 139 5.63 28.15 -32.21
C VAL A 139 7.04 27.92 -32.72
N ASN A 140 7.20 27.94 -34.06
CA ASN A 140 8.49 27.85 -34.74
C ASN A 140 8.85 29.22 -35.29
N PHE A 141 10.02 29.69 -34.98
CA PHE A 141 10.53 30.96 -35.54
C PHE A 141 11.47 30.67 -36.69
N GLY A 142 11.13 31.23 -37.85
CA GLY A 142 11.87 31.03 -39.07
C GLY A 142 13.22 31.77 -39.11
N PRO A 143 14.12 31.37 -39.99
CA PRO A 143 15.46 31.91 -40.07
C PRO A 143 15.48 33.39 -40.48
N THR A 144 14.53 33.86 -41.29
CA THR A 144 14.49 35.28 -41.72
C THR A 144 14.07 36.17 -40.53
N LEU A 145 13.16 35.69 -39.70
CA LEU A 145 12.79 36.40 -38.44
C LEU A 145 13.99 36.56 -37.51
N ASN A 146 14.81 35.52 -37.35
CA ASN A 146 16.06 35.57 -36.60
C ASN A 146 17.08 36.54 -37.18
N PHE A 147 17.07 36.72 -38.49
CA PHE A 147 17.98 37.65 -39.18
C PHE A 147 17.50 39.12 -39.10
N ASP A 148 16.17 39.33 -39.24
CA ASP A 148 15.58 40.68 -39.30
C ASP A 148 15.40 41.32 -37.95
N TYR A 149 15.23 40.51 -36.87
CA TYR A 149 14.93 41.01 -35.52
C TYR A 149 15.83 40.35 -34.48
N GLU A 150 16.49 41.17 -33.70
CA GLU A 150 17.34 40.70 -32.58
C GLU A 150 16.51 40.20 -31.41
N HIS A 151 15.32 40.77 -31.18
CA HIS A 151 14.45 40.47 -30.06
C HIS A 151 13.01 40.28 -30.52
N TYR A 152 12.46 39.12 -30.17
CA TYR A 152 11.06 38.78 -30.46
C TYR A 152 10.59 37.60 -29.59
N TYR A 153 9.30 37.52 -29.36
CA TYR A 153 8.62 36.43 -28.71
C TYR A 153 7.17 36.32 -29.19
N ALA A 154 6.54 35.19 -28.99
CA ALA A 154 5.12 34.98 -29.35
C ALA A 154 4.30 34.66 -28.09
N GLU A 155 3.05 35.11 -28.09
CA GLU A 155 2.06 34.79 -27.09
C GLU A 155 0.84 34.15 -27.76
N VAL A 156 0.48 32.97 -27.29
CA VAL A 156 -0.77 32.29 -27.69
C VAL A 156 -1.77 32.45 -26.56
N THR A 157 -2.94 33.00 -26.86
CA THR A 157 -4.00 33.25 -25.89
C THR A 157 -5.21 32.41 -26.28
N ALA A 158 -5.70 31.57 -25.35
CA ALA A 158 -6.91 30.79 -25.51
C ALA A 158 -8.17 31.63 -25.27
N SER A 159 -9.33 31.15 -25.70
CA SER A 159 -10.62 31.87 -25.59
C SER A 159 -11.03 32.17 -24.15
N ASN A 160 -10.56 31.40 -23.18
CA ASN A 160 -10.76 31.64 -21.73
C ASN A 160 -9.78 32.66 -21.13
N GLY A 161 -8.87 33.21 -21.93
CA GLY A 161 -7.85 34.16 -21.50
C GLY A 161 -6.56 33.54 -20.98
N ALA A 162 -6.45 32.20 -20.94
CA ALA A 162 -5.22 31.52 -20.58
C ALA A 162 -4.14 31.78 -21.65
N LYS A 163 -2.91 32.10 -21.21
CA LYS A 163 -1.82 32.53 -22.07
C LYS A 163 -0.64 31.57 -21.98
N LEU A 164 0.05 31.41 -23.12
CA LEU A 164 1.29 30.67 -23.22
C LEU A 164 2.30 31.46 -24.04
N THR A 165 3.41 31.78 -23.43
CA THR A 165 4.47 32.60 -24.06
C THR A 165 5.60 31.73 -24.59
N PHE A 166 5.96 31.91 -25.84
CA PHE A 166 7.07 31.26 -26.53
C PHE A 166 8.17 32.28 -26.76
N LEU A 167 9.28 32.10 -26.06
CA LEU A 167 10.49 32.86 -26.33
C LEU A 167 11.17 32.36 -27.60
N ASN A 168 12.04 33.16 -28.20
CA ASN A 168 12.76 32.79 -29.42
C ASN A 168 13.59 31.49 -29.31
N SER A 169 13.93 31.09 -28.08
CA SER A 169 14.65 29.84 -27.78
C SER A 169 13.75 28.68 -27.35
N GLU A 170 12.43 28.89 -27.24
CA GLU A 170 11.51 27.85 -26.80
C GLU A 170 11.19 26.91 -27.98
N THR A 171 11.47 25.64 -27.79
CA THR A 171 11.24 24.59 -28.80
C THR A 171 10.18 23.56 -28.39
N ARG A 172 9.72 23.61 -27.13
CA ARG A 172 8.72 22.68 -26.61
C ARG A 172 7.32 23.07 -27.07
N ALA A 173 6.47 22.10 -27.31
CA ALA A 173 5.05 22.32 -27.42
C ALA A 173 4.41 22.46 -26.04
N GLY A 174 3.42 23.33 -25.90
CA GLY A 174 2.62 23.46 -24.71
C GLY A 174 1.18 22.98 -24.92
N TYR A 175 0.41 22.97 -23.85
CA TYR A 175 -1.01 22.58 -23.86
C TYR A 175 -1.87 23.81 -23.63
N VAL A 176 -3.00 23.88 -24.34
CA VAL A 176 -3.95 24.99 -24.27
C VAL A 176 -5.38 24.45 -24.23
N PRO A 177 -6.32 25.15 -23.57
CA PRO A 177 -7.74 24.84 -23.68
C PRO A 177 -8.22 24.81 -25.11
N VAL A 178 -9.17 23.92 -25.41
CA VAL A 178 -9.83 23.86 -26.75
C VAL A 178 -10.65 25.11 -27.03
N GLY A 179 -10.84 25.41 -28.28
CA GLY A 179 -11.58 26.56 -28.75
C GLY A 179 -10.73 27.51 -29.61
N GLU A 180 -11.03 28.81 -29.54
CA GLU A 180 -10.34 29.82 -30.33
C GLU A 180 -8.99 30.18 -29.72
N LEU A 181 -7.93 30.15 -30.49
CA LEU A 181 -6.57 30.56 -30.16
C LEU A 181 -6.18 31.81 -30.93
N SER A 182 -5.71 32.83 -30.25
CA SER A 182 -5.15 34.05 -30.80
C SER A 182 -3.64 34.06 -30.64
N LEU A 183 -2.90 34.36 -31.70
CA LEU A 183 -1.45 34.52 -31.67
C LEU A 183 -1.08 36.00 -31.79
N SER A 184 -0.19 36.44 -30.93
CA SER A 184 0.50 37.74 -31.03
C SER A 184 2.01 37.51 -31.09
N LEU A 185 2.67 38.00 -32.14
CA LEU A 185 4.10 38.02 -32.26
C LEU A 185 4.62 39.45 -31.92
N TYR A 186 5.47 39.56 -30.96
CA TYR A 186 6.13 40.77 -30.57
C TYR A 186 7.54 40.77 -31.15
N VAL A 187 7.88 41.80 -31.92
CA VAL A 187 9.22 42.01 -32.49
C VAL A 187 9.70 43.43 -32.15
N TYR A 188 10.99 43.59 -31.97
CA TYR A 188 11.59 44.88 -31.74
C TYR A 188 12.28 45.36 -33.00
N ALA A 189 11.88 46.54 -33.48
CA ALA A 189 12.47 47.21 -34.63
C ALA A 189 12.38 48.73 -34.48
N GLN A 190 13.39 49.44 -34.97
CA GLN A 190 13.42 50.92 -35.01
C GLN A 190 13.11 51.54 -33.61
N ASP A 191 13.78 51.04 -32.58
CA ASP A 191 13.65 51.51 -31.20
C ASP A 191 12.24 51.42 -30.59
N LYS A 192 11.40 50.53 -31.12
CA LYS A 192 10.06 50.29 -30.62
C LYS A 192 9.66 48.83 -30.80
N TRP A 193 8.74 48.39 -29.96
CA TRP A 193 8.09 47.12 -30.13
C TRP A 193 6.95 47.26 -31.13
N LEU A 194 6.88 46.29 -32.04
CA LEU A 194 5.76 46.06 -32.94
C LEU A 194 5.08 44.79 -32.56
N VAL A 195 3.75 44.73 -32.66
CA VAL A 195 2.98 43.52 -32.44
C VAL A 195 2.28 43.15 -33.73
N TYR A 196 2.42 41.87 -34.10
CA TYR A 196 1.67 41.26 -35.21
C TYR A 196 0.65 40.34 -34.59
N LYS A 197 -0.64 40.53 -34.91
CA LYS A 197 -1.72 39.68 -34.46
C LYS A 197 -2.22 38.85 -35.62
N ALA A 198 -2.13 37.53 -35.49
CA ALA A 198 -2.72 36.63 -36.48
C ALA A 198 -4.23 36.52 -36.23
N GLU A 199 -4.98 36.21 -37.31
CA GLU A 199 -6.38 35.85 -37.13
C GLU A 199 -6.52 34.61 -36.25
N PRO A 200 -7.52 34.61 -35.36
CA PRO A 200 -7.74 33.47 -34.49
C PRO A 200 -7.99 32.18 -35.25
N VAL A 201 -7.54 31.06 -34.68
CA VAL A 201 -7.80 29.71 -35.18
C VAL A 201 -8.54 28.90 -34.15
N THR A 202 -9.43 28.03 -34.58
CA THR A 202 -10.14 27.12 -33.69
C THR A 202 -9.40 25.80 -33.63
N CYS A 203 -9.19 25.27 -32.42
CA CYS A 203 -8.66 23.94 -32.20
C CYS A 203 -9.64 23.08 -31.41
N GLU A 204 -9.58 21.80 -31.65
CA GLU A 204 -10.33 20.77 -30.96
C GLU A 204 -9.40 19.96 -30.02
N ALA A 205 -9.99 19.07 -29.23
CA ALA A 205 -9.22 18.16 -28.41
C ALA A 205 -8.30 17.29 -29.29
N ARG A 206 -7.02 17.16 -28.84
CA ARG A 206 -5.98 16.40 -29.54
C ARG A 206 -5.37 17.06 -30.76
N ASP A 207 -5.87 18.22 -31.18
CA ASP A 207 -5.19 18.95 -32.23
C ASP A 207 -3.78 19.36 -31.82
N PHE A 208 -2.86 19.33 -32.77
CA PHE A 208 -1.56 19.93 -32.64
C PHE A 208 -1.45 21.13 -33.57
N VAL A 209 -1.58 22.31 -32.97
CA VAL A 209 -1.50 23.59 -33.71
C VAL A 209 -0.05 24.05 -33.72
N THR A 210 0.53 24.21 -34.90
CA THR A 210 1.89 24.74 -35.05
C THR A 210 1.81 26.08 -35.80
N PHE A 211 2.33 27.12 -35.16
CA PHE A 211 2.51 28.41 -35.78
C PHE A 211 3.96 28.55 -36.30
N ASN A 212 4.15 28.56 -37.58
CA ASN A 212 5.44 28.85 -38.22
C ASN A 212 5.49 30.33 -38.57
N LEU A 213 6.36 31.06 -37.90
CA LEU A 213 6.48 32.51 -38.01
C LEU A 213 7.76 32.86 -38.76
N ASP A 214 7.65 33.57 -39.86
CA ASP A 214 8.79 34.07 -40.63
C ASP A 214 8.48 35.42 -41.30
N THR A 215 9.49 36.12 -41.80
CA THR A 215 9.33 37.37 -42.51
C THR A 215 9.57 37.18 -44.00
N LYS A 216 8.69 37.74 -44.85
CA LYS A 216 8.86 37.72 -46.30
C LYS A 216 9.58 38.94 -46.85
N ARG A 217 9.44 40.11 -46.15
CA ARG A 217 10.14 41.38 -46.41
C ARG A 217 10.18 42.14 -45.09
N MET A 218 11.13 43.08 -44.98
CA MET A 218 11.17 43.94 -43.81
C MET A 218 9.82 44.68 -43.64
N GLY A 219 9.06 44.32 -42.62
CA GLY A 219 7.75 44.88 -42.30
C GLY A 219 6.55 43.97 -42.53
N ASP A 220 6.67 42.89 -43.30
CA ASP A 220 5.57 41.91 -43.54
C ASP A 220 5.88 40.60 -42.84
N LEU A 221 5.04 40.19 -41.91
CA LEU A 221 5.09 38.88 -41.24
C LEU A 221 4.31 37.84 -42.03
N SER A 222 4.90 36.68 -42.23
CA SER A 222 4.22 35.49 -42.72
C SER A 222 3.94 34.55 -41.54
N VAL A 223 2.71 34.17 -41.39
CA VAL A 223 2.27 33.17 -40.41
C VAL A 223 1.68 32.00 -41.16
N GLU A 224 2.36 30.86 -41.08
CA GLU A 224 1.81 29.58 -41.52
C GLU A 224 1.26 28.84 -40.30
N ILE A 225 0.02 28.43 -40.36
CA ILE A 225 -0.67 27.71 -39.29
C ILE A 225 -0.92 26.31 -39.78
N LEU A 226 -0.32 25.33 -39.07
CA LEU A 226 -0.56 23.90 -39.30
C LEU A 226 -1.41 23.40 -38.15
N ILE A 227 -2.54 22.78 -38.47
CA ILE A 227 -3.38 22.07 -37.51
C ILE A 227 -3.35 20.60 -37.91
N ASP A 228 -2.71 19.78 -37.12
CA ASP A 228 -2.63 18.34 -37.28
C ASP A 228 -3.51 17.66 -36.24
N ASN A 229 -4.56 16.99 -36.70
CA ASN A 229 -5.46 16.20 -35.85
C ASN A 229 -5.18 14.69 -35.97
N GLY A 230 -4.07 14.32 -36.57
CA GLY A 230 -3.68 12.93 -36.83
C GLY A 230 -4.40 12.29 -38.04
N VAL A 231 -5.34 13.01 -38.66
CA VAL A 231 -6.12 12.54 -39.84
C VAL A 231 -5.93 13.47 -41.02
N ASP A 232 -6.01 14.80 -40.79
CA ASP A 232 -5.88 15.83 -41.85
C ASP A 232 -5.04 17.00 -41.33
N SER A 233 -4.17 17.58 -42.16
CA SER A 233 -3.46 18.83 -41.87
C SER A 233 -4.06 19.99 -42.65
N VAL A 234 -4.36 21.08 -41.96
CA VAL A 234 -4.84 22.33 -42.56
C VAL A 234 -3.73 23.36 -42.50
N VAL A 235 -3.34 23.91 -43.69
CA VAL A 235 -2.35 24.97 -43.78
C VAL A 235 -3.06 26.28 -44.11
N LYS A 236 -2.86 27.31 -43.27
CA LYS A 236 -3.39 28.66 -43.49
C LYS A 236 -2.22 29.66 -43.46
N GLU A 237 -2.02 30.36 -44.57
CA GLU A 237 -1.01 31.42 -44.68
C GLU A 237 -1.68 32.78 -44.56
N VAL A 238 -1.18 33.66 -43.66
CA VAL A 238 -1.74 34.98 -43.42
C VAL A 238 -0.61 35.99 -43.31
N THR A 239 -0.73 37.11 -44.03
CA THR A 239 0.17 38.27 -43.91
C THR A 239 -0.51 39.30 -43.03
N VAL A 240 0.18 39.71 -41.94
CA VAL A 240 -0.37 40.59 -40.91
C VAL A 240 0.47 41.87 -40.80
N PRO A 241 -0.12 43.07 -40.92
CA PRO A 241 0.61 44.34 -40.70
C PRO A 241 0.97 44.56 -39.25
N ALA A 242 2.09 45.22 -39.01
CA ALA A 242 2.56 45.51 -37.67
C ALA A 242 1.83 46.71 -37.04
N GLU A 243 1.42 46.57 -35.77
CA GLU A 243 0.89 47.66 -34.97
C GLU A 243 1.94 48.05 -33.90
N ALA A 244 1.97 49.36 -33.54
CA ALA A 244 2.85 49.80 -32.47
C ALA A 244 2.46 49.17 -31.13
N ALA A 245 3.39 48.42 -30.52
CA ALA A 245 3.16 47.83 -29.20
C ALA A 245 3.19 48.91 -28.12
N PRO A 246 2.32 48.87 -27.12
CA PRO A 246 2.39 49.79 -25.99
C PRO A 246 3.69 49.57 -25.20
N THR A 247 4.33 50.65 -24.79
CA THR A 247 5.51 50.61 -23.95
C THR A 247 5.11 50.33 -22.51
N GLU A 248 5.14 49.07 -22.10
CA GLU A 248 4.85 48.64 -20.74
C GLU A 248 6.09 48.66 -19.84
N ALA A 249 5.92 48.73 -18.52
CA ALA A 249 7.00 48.55 -17.57
C ALA A 249 7.59 47.14 -17.69
N PRO A 250 8.84 46.92 -17.26
CA PRO A 250 9.39 45.57 -17.20
C PRO A 250 8.47 44.61 -16.49
N GLY A 251 8.49 43.33 -16.90
CA GLY A 251 7.73 42.24 -16.28
C GLY A 251 8.68 41.14 -15.83
N VAL A 252 8.38 40.52 -14.69
CA VAL A 252 9.05 39.31 -14.18
C VAL A 252 7.99 38.29 -13.90
N THR A 253 8.11 37.15 -14.54
CA THR A 253 7.17 36.01 -14.36
C THR A 253 7.94 34.80 -13.89
N PHE A 254 7.59 34.30 -12.71
CA PHE A 254 8.14 33.06 -12.20
C PHE A 254 7.27 31.88 -12.69
N ASN A 255 7.90 30.92 -13.34
CA ASN A 255 7.28 29.68 -13.83
C ASN A 255 7.74 28.51 -12.97
N GLY A 256 6.87 27.52 -12.75
CA GLY A 256 7.17 26.31 -11.99
C GLY A 256 7.04 26.45 -10.47
N PHE A 257 6.99 27.68 -9.93
CA PHE A 257 6.87 27.90 -8.49
C PHE A 257 5.39 27.85 -8.06
N GLU A 258 4.97 26.73 -7.44
CA GLU A 258 3.65 26.63 -6.81
C GLU A 258 3.68 27.40 -5.48
N ASP A 259 2.70 28.25 -5.25
CA ASP A 259 2.66 29.12 -4.06
C ASP A 259 3.99 29.86 -3.80
N ASN A 260 4.67 30.28 -4.87
CA ASN A 260 5.99 30.90 -4.86
C ASN A 260 7.10 30.03 -4.25
N ARG A 261 6.95 28.73 -4.27
CA ARG A 261 7.93 27.77 -3.73
C ARG A 261 8.38 26.76 -4.77
N ALA A 262 9.65 26.40 -4.71
CA ALA A 262 10.22 25.23 -5.35
C ALA A 262 10.82 24.34 -4.25
N LEU A 263 10.47 23.08 -4.24
CA LEU A 263 10.84 22.16 -3.18
C LEU A 263 11.85 21.14 -3.68
N ALA A 264 12.96 21.00 -2.97
CA ALA A 264 13.97 19.98 -3.20
C ALA A 264 13.89 18.90 -2.12
N CYS A 265 13.83 17.65 -2.52
CA CYS A 265 13.94 16.52 -1.61
C CYS A 265 15.40 16.03 -1.59
N GLU A 266 15.97 15.80 -0.41
CA GLU A 266 17.35 15.33 -0.23
C GLU A 266 17.62 14.06 -1.04
N ALA A 267 18.70 14.05 -1.83
CA ALA A 267 19.14 12.92 -2.64
C ALA A 267 18.08 12.34 -3.61
N ASP A 268 17.09 13.15 -4.00
CA ASP A 268 16.13 12.78 -5.04
C ASP A 268 16.86 12.74 -6.40
N PRO A 269 16.83 11.64 -7.14
CA PRO A 269 17.49 11.56 -8.43
C PRO A 269 16.71 12.27 -9.55
N THR A 270 15.49 12.70 -9.29
CA THR A 270 14.65 13.40 -10.26
C THR A 270 15.30 14.73 -10.64
N ARG A 271 15.48 14.97 -11.92
CA ARG A 271 15.96 16.27 -12.38
C ARG A 271 14.81 17.24 -12.46
N HIS A 272 15.00 18.39 -11.81
CA HIS A 272 14.03 19.46 -11.85
C HIS A 272 14.16 20.25 -13.16
N SER A 273 13.06 20.72 -13.70
CA SER A 273 13.03 21.55 -14.90
C SER A 273 11.85 22.51 -14.85
N GLY A 274 11.97 23.64 -15.56
CA GLY A 274 10.88 24.61 -15.69
C GLY A 274 10.75 25.60 -14.52
N TYR A 275 11.65 25.59 -13.56
CA TYR A 275 11.69 26.58 -12.49
C TYR A 275 12.52 27.79 -12.94
N LYS A 276 11.87 28.79 -13.49
CA LYS A 276 12.59 29.94 -14.02
C LYS A 276 11.82 31.25 -13.86
N ALA A 277 12.58 32.36 -13.78
CA ALA A 277 12.07 33.69 -13.98
C ALA A 277 12.27 34.10 -15.44
N ASP A 278 11.20 34.42 -16.13
CA ASP A 278 11.23 35.07 -17.45
C ASP A 278 11.12 36.58 -17.23
N ILE A 279 12.03 37.31 -17.83
CA ILE A 279 12.16 38.75 -17.69
C ILE A 279 11.89 39.40 -19.05
N VAL A 280 10.96 40.33 -19.09
CA VAL A 280 10.59 41.11 -20.27
C VAL A 280 10.75 42.56 -19.95
N ALA A 281 11.68 43.26 -20.61
CA ALA A 281 11.93 44.69 -20.41
C ALA A 281 11.96 45.41 -21.75
N MET A 282 10.85 46.03 -22.14
CA MET A 282 10.62 46.59 -23.46
C MET A 282 11.63 47.73 -23.78
N GLY A 283 12.04 48.49 -22.78
CA GLY A 283 13.06 49.53 -22.89
C GLY A 283 14.52 49.03 -22.90
N GLY A 284 14.72 47.69 -22.86
CA GLY A 284 16.05 47.08 -22.64
C GLY A 284 16.49 47.16 -21.17
N ILE A 285 17.05 46.06 -20.66
CA ILE A 285 17.49 45.96 -19.26
C ILE A 285 18.65 46.93 -18.99
N GLU A 286 18.47 47.86 -18.07
CA GLU A 286 19.53 48.70 -17.52
C GLU A 286 20.18 48.02 -16.32
N SER A 287 19.35 47.48 -15.40
CA SER A 287 19.80 46.69 -14.27
C SER A 287 18.82 45.54 -13.99
N CYS A 288 19.35 44.43 -13.49
CA CYS A 288 18.55 43.26 -13.07
C CYS A 288 19.13 42.75 -11.75
N VAL A 289 18.65 43.31 -10.65
CA VAL A 289 19.18 43.02 -9.33
C VAL A 289 18.47 41.79 -8.75
N LEU A 290 19.22 40.71 -8.53
CA LEU A 290 18.82 39.53 -7.80
C LEU A 290 19.13 39.70 -6.33
N GLU A 291 18.09 39.82 -5.52
CA GLU A 291 18.20 39.79 -4.06
C GLU A 291 18.14 38.33 -3.59
N ILE A 292 19.07 37.97 -2.71
CA ILE A 292 19.28 36.61 -2.22
C ILE A 292 19.31 36.65 -0.70
N ASP A 293 18.37 35.97 -0.07
CA ASP A 293 18.36 35.68 1.36
C ASP A 293 18.56 34.19 1.56
N SER A 294 19.81 33.79 1.79
CA SER A 294 20.19 32.40 1.95
C SER A 294 21.50 32.26 2.74
N PRO A 295 21.45 31.73 3.97
CA PRO A 295 22.65 31.37 4.72
C PRO A 295 23.53 30.37 3.96
N TYR A 296 22.91 29.47 3.21
CA TYR A 296 23.65 28.50 2.40
C TYR A 296 24.46 29.17 1.30
N LEU A 297 23.82 30.02 0.50
CA LEU A 297 24.52 30.73 -0.60
C LEU A 297 25.56 31.70 -0.08
N SER A 298 25.29 32.38 1.04
CA SER A 298 26.29 33.23 1.73
C SER A 298 27.52 32.42 2.15
N SER A 299 27.35 31.19 2.62
CA SER A 299 28.45 30.28 2.97
C SER A 299 29.32 29.87 1.77
N LYS A 300 28.76 29.98 0.55
CA LYS A 300 29.47 29.76 -0.72
C LYS A 300 30.13 31.03 -1.28
N GLY A 301 30.07 32.13 -0.55
CA GLY A 301 30.65 33.42 -0.95
C GLY A 301 29.80 34.19 -1.97
N ILE A 302 28.53 33.83 -2.14
CA ILE A 302 27.59 34.52 -3.03
C ILE A 302 27.02 35.73 -2.28
N PRO A 303 27.12 36.97 -2.84
CA PRO A 303 26.55 38.18 -2.21
C PRO A 303 25.03 38.11 -2.08
N SER A 304 24.46 38.81 -1.09
CA SER A 304 23.02 38.91 -0.89
C SER A 304 22.29 39.76 -1.94
N SER A 305 23.02 40.55 -2.72
CA SER A 305 22.45 41.35 -3.80
C SER A 305 23.43 41.33 -4.98
N VAL A 306 22.95 41.00 -6.16
CA VAL A 306 23.75 40.79 -7.37
C VAL A 306 23.06 41.43 -8.56
N ASP A 307 23.67 42.38 -9.24
CA ASP A 307 23.17 42.88 -10.53
C ASP A 307 23.60 41.93 -11.68
N LEU A 308 22.64 41.17 -12.21
CA LEU A 308 22.87 40.21 -13.30
C LEU A 308 23.20 40.92 -14.64
N ALA A 309 22.87 42.20 -14.78
CA ALA A 309 23.21 43.01 -15.96
C ALA A 309 24.65 43.55 -15.93
N ALA A 310 25.24 43.65 -14.72
CA ALA A 310 26.63 44.15 -14.50
C ALA A 310 27.42 43.14 -13.64
N LEU A 311 27.38 41.87 -13.99
CA LEU A 311 27.83 40.76 -13.16
C LEU A 311 29.34 40.57 -13.19
N ASP A 312 29.96 40.54 -12.00
CA ASP A 312 31.37 40.14 -11.85
C ASP A 312 31.56 38.66 -12.27
N PRO A 313 32.58 38.34 -13.08
CA PRO A 313 32.84 37.00 -13.55
C PRO A 313 32.99 35.96 -12.43
N SER A 314 33.59 36.32 -11.29
CA SER A 314 33.77 35.41 -10.16
C SER A 314 32.43 35.08 -9.47
N VAL A 315 31.52 36.04 -9.39
CA VAL A 315 30.18 35.87 -8.87
C VAL A 315 29.35 35.07 -9.85
N ALA A 316 29.51 35.32 -11.16
CA ALA A 316 28.85 34.49 -12.20
C ALA A 316 29.21 33.00 -12.11
N ASP A 317 30.51 32.73 -11.91
CA ASP A 317 30.98 31.35 -11.75
C ASP A 317 30.49 30.72 -10.43
N ALA A 318 30.41 31.49 -9.34
CA ALA A 318 29.86 31.06 -8.08
C ALA A 318 28.36 30.68 -8.21
N LEU A 319 27.55 31.53 -8.84
CA LEU A 319 26.13 31.25 -9.11
C LEU A 319 25.93 29.98 -9.96
N LYS A 320 26.74 29.79 -11.00
CA LYS A 320 26.71 28.60 -11.84
C LYS A 320 27.13 27.33 -11.10
N SER A 321 28.13 27.45 -10.21
CA SER A 321 28.62 26.32 -9.42
C SER A 321 27.54 25.73 -8.52
N VAL A 322 26.58 26.54 -8.13
CA VAL A 322 25.37 26.07 -7.37
C VAL A 322 24.17 25.80 -8.25
N GLY A 323 24.33 25.78 -9.59
CA GLY A 323 23.28 25.39 -10.52
C GLY A 323 22.32 26.47 -10.96
N LEU A 324 22.53 27.73 -10.61
CA LEU A 324 21.78 28.86 -11.16
C LEU A 324 22.26 29.15 -12.59
N ALA A 325 21.33 29.14 -13.54
CA ALA A 325 21.63 29.48 -14.93
C ALA A 325 20.89 30.75 -15.34
N PHE A 326 21.54 31.60 -16.09
CA PHE A 326 21.02 32.90 -16.51
C PHE A 326 21.59 33.32 -17.86
N LEU A 327 20.89 34.25 -18.54
CA LEU A 327 21.39 34.84 -19.76
C LEU A 327 22.65 35.67 -19.44
N ARG A 328 23.72 35.45 -20.19
CA ARG A 328 24.91 36.32 -20.14
C ARG A 328 24.60 37.63 -20.87
N ASP A 329 25.25 38.69 -20.43
CA ASP A 329 25.14 40.01 -21.06
C ASP A 329 23.70 40.51 -21.15
N MET A 330 23.00 40.53 -20.01
CA MET A 330 21.61 40.98 -19.92
C MET A 330 21.43 42.47 -20.22
N ALA A 331 22.47 43.29 -20.03
CA ALA A 331 22.41 44.72 -20.27
C ALA A 331 21.94 45.00 -21.70
N GLY A 332 20.97 45.90 -21.86
CA GLY A 332 20.35 46.24 -23.14
C GLY A 332 19.42 45.15 -23.75
N LYS A 333 19.40 43.93 -23.19
CA LYS A 333 18.49 42.89 -23.67
C LYS A 333 17.07 43.17 -23.20
N ARG A 334 16.11 42.75 -23.98
CA ARG A 334 14.68 42.92 -23.69
C ARG A 334 14.02 41.67 -23.15
N LEU A 335 14.66 40.56 -23.44
CA LEU A 335 14.27 39.26 -22.90
C LEU A 335 15.46 38.65 -22.19
N ALA A 336 15.26 38.25 -20.96
CA ALA A 336 16.26 37.52 -20.18
C ALA A 336 15.58 36.46 -19.36
N TYR A 337 16.38 35.57 -18.77
CA TYR A 337 15.88 34.52 -17.89
C TYR A 337 16.87 34.26 -16.77
N LEU A 338 16.32 33.75 -15.66
CA LEU A 338 17.07 33.12 -14.58
C LEU A 338 16.44 31.77 -14.29
N ASP A 339 17.18 30.70 -14.47
CA ASP A 339 16.70 29.30 -14.28
C ASP A 339 17.26 28.77 -12.96
N PHE A 340 16.34 28.34 -12.11
CA PHE A 340 16.60 27.79 -10.77
C PHE A 340 16.63 26.27 -10.77
N SER A 341 16.27 25.61 -11.86
CA SER A 341 16.12 24.14 -11.91
C SER A 341 17.40 23.43 -11.46
N GLY A 342 18.54 23.86 -11.97
CA GLY A 342 19.84 23.32 -11.55
C GLY A 342 20.20 23.62 -10.10
N PHE A 343 19.72 24.74 -9.52
CA PHE A 343 19.90 25.04 -8.11
C PHE A 343 19.08 24.10 -7.22
N ILE A 344 17.86 23.76 -7.60
CA ILE A 344 17.03 22.80 -6.90
C ILE A 344 17.68 21.41 -6.93
N ASP A 345 18.20 20.99 -8.08
CA ASP A 345 18.99 19.75 -8.21
C ASP A 345 20.24 19.80 -7.32
N HIS A 346 20.93 20.95 -7.28
CA HIS A 346 22.10 21.14 -6.44
C HIS A 346 21.76 21.03 -4.95
N LEU A 347 20.66 21.64 -4.50
CA LEU A 347 20.17 21.50 -3.13
C LEU A 347 19.90 20.04 -2.80
N SER A 348 19.16 19.35 -3.67
CA SER A 348 18.82 17.95 -3.49
C SER A 348 20.05 17.06 -3.29
N GLN A 349 21.13 17.32 -4.03
CA GLN A 349 22.31 16.45 -4.00
C GLN A 349 23.35 16.86 -2.94
N ASN A 350 23.37 18.13 -2.52
CA ASN A 350 24.47 18.66 -1.70
C ASN A 350 24.04 19.15 -0.32
N VAL A 351 22.74 19.22 -0.05
CA VAL A 351 22.21 19.72 1.22
C VAL A 351 21.33 18.67 1.88
N ALA A 352 21.66 18.30 3.12
CA ALA A 352 20.81 17.44 3.91
C ALA A 352 19.61 18.22 4.45
N TYR A 353 18.43 17.59 4.45
CA TYR A 353 17.26 18.18 5.08
C TYR A 353 17.51 18.38 6.58
N HIS A 354 17.15 19.57 7.08
CA HIS A 354 17.15 19.88 8.51
C HIS A 354 15.93 20.74 8.86
N PRO A 355 15.27 20.54 10.01
CA PRO A 355 14.08 21.30 10.40
C PRO A 355 14.28 22.82 10.39
N ASP A 356 15.45 23.30 10.77
CA ASP A 356 15.76 24.73 10.79
C ASP A 356 15.86 25.36 9.39
N TYR A 357 15.94 24.51 8.34
CA TYR A 357 15.90 24.90 6.94
C TYR A 357 14.57 24.57 6.26
N GLU A 358 13.55 24.14 7.02
CA GLU A 358 12.26 23.71 6.47
C GLU A 358 11.54 24.85 5.75
N THR A 359 11.75 26.10 6.18
CA THR A 359 11.02 27.25 5.67
C THR A 359 11.74 27.97 4.54
N SER A 360 13.09 28.03 4.53
CA SER A 360 13.84 28.74 3.48
C SER A 360 15.30 28.38 3.48
N LEU A 361 15.78 27.71 2.42
CA LEU A 361 17.22 27.64 2.15
C LEU A 361 17.70 28.81 1.31
N ALA A 362 16.87 29.34 0.43
CA ALA A 362 17.16 30.50 -0.38
C ALA A 362 15.87 31.19 -0.82
N ASP A 363 15.72 32.41 -0.44
CA ASP A 363 14.71 33.32 -0.95
C ASP A 363 15.29 34.19 -2.03
N PHE A 364 14.55 34.40 -3.10
CA PHE A 364 14.96 35.20 -4.22
C PHE A 364 13.88 36.21 -4.59
N SER A 365 14.28 37.42 -4.96
CA SER A 365 13.44 38.38 -5.64
C SER A 365 14.26 39.12 -6.69
N LEU A 366 13.61 39.60 -7.73
CA LEU A 366 14.23 40.33 -8.83
C LEU A 366 13.68 41.76 -8.89
N THR A 367 14.56 42.70 -9.01
CA THR A 367 14.21 44.08 -9.35
C THR A 367 14.83 44.42 -10.71
N VAL A 368 13.98 44.70 -11.68
CA VAL A 368 14.41 44.99 -13.07
C VAL A 368 14.11 46.44 -13.38
N THR A 369 15.11 47.19 -13.86
CA THR A 369 14.99 48.56 -14.35
C THR A 369 15.36 48.58 -15.82
N ASP A 370 14.56 49.24 -16.65
CA ASP A 370 14.86 49.43 -18.06
C ASP A 370 15.53 50.80 -18.35
N HIS A 371 16.12 50.94 -19.52
CA HIS A 371 16.73 52.24 -19.93
C HIS A 371 15.75 53.40 -20.08
N MET A 372 14.45 53.14 -19.94
CA MET A 372 13.40 54.16 -19.86
C MET A 372 13.13 54.59 -18.42
N GLY A 373 13.91 54.10 -17.44
CA GLY A 373 13.76 54.38 -16.01
C GLY A 373 12.54 53.70 -15.34
N LYS A 374 11.86 52.77 -16.02
CA LYS A 374 10.76 52.02 -15.43
C LYS A 374 11.30 50.82 -14.65
N THR A 375 10.78 50.63 -13.45
CA THR A 375 11.23 49.55 -12.55
C THR A 375 10.08 48.69 -12.14
N VAL A 376 10.33 47.39 -12.05
CA VAL A 376 9.44 46.40 -11.43
C VAL A 376 10.24 45.58 -10.41
N SER A 377 9.64 45.34 -9.27
CA SER A 377 10.12 44.33 -8.31
C SER A 377 9.17 43.13 -8.31
N SER A 378 9.75 41.95 -8.41
CA SER A 378 8.99 40.73 -8.38
C SER A 378 8.47 40.37 -6.97
N GLN A 379 7.54 39.47 -6.90
CA GLN A 379 7.30 38.73 -5.66
C GLN A 379 8.54 37.93 -5.28
N LYS A 380 8.63 37.57 -4.00
CA LYS A 380 9.63 36.65 -3.48
C LYS A 380 9.27 35.23 -3.86
N VAL A 381 10.25 34.46 -4.31
CA VAL A 381 10.15 32.99 -4.47
C VAL A 381 11.16 32.30 -3.57
N THR A 382 10.83 31.14 -3.11
CA THR A 382 11.59 30.35 -2.14
C THR A 382 12.00 29.01 -2.73
N CYS A 383 13.28 28.70 -2.75
CA CYS A 383 13.78 27.34 -2.93
C CYS A 383 14.07 26.74 -1.55
N ALA A 384 13.37 25.70 -1.18
CA ALA A 384 13.47 25.10 0.15
C ALA A 384 13.66 23.57 0.08
N MET A 385 14.29 23.03 1.11
CA MET A 385 14.31 21.59 1.30
C MET A 385 13.01 21.11 1.92
N GLU A 386 12.51 19.97 1.47
CA GLU A 386 11.38 19.30 2.05
C GLU A 386 11.74 17.87 2.50
N LYS A 387 10.94 17.33 3.37
CA LYS A 387 11.06 15.93 3.76
C LYS A 387 10.69 15.02 2.61
N ALA A 388 11.41 13.91 2.48
CA ALA A 388 10.92 12.79 1.74
C ALA A 388 9.59 12.31 2.34
N GLN A 389 8.65 11.96 1.50
CA GLN A 389 7.31 11.57 1.92
C GLN A 389 7.02 10.14 1.54
N ALA A 390 6.62 9.37 2.52
CA ALA A 390 6.24 7.98 2.33
C ALA A 390 5.21 7.56 3.38
N ALA A 391 4.35 6.62 3.02
CA ALA A 391 3.40 5.99 3.91
C ALA A 391 3.78 4.53 4.11
N ILE A 392 3.96 4.12 5.37
CA ILE A 392 4.24 2.74 5.77
C ILE A 392 2.92 2.02 5.94
N THR A 393 2.81 0.82 5.38
CA THR A 393 1.64 -0.04 5.50
C THR A 393 2.03 -1.49 5.78
N PHE A 394 1.26 -2.14 6.62
CA PHE A 394 1.28 -3.57 6.88
C PHE A 394 -0.13 -3.97 7.32
N ASN A 395 -0.44 -5.25 7.23
CA ASN A 395 -1.75 -5.75 7.61
C ASN A 395 -1.70 -6.38 9.01
N ASP A 396 -2.84 -6.52 9.63
CA ASP A 396 -2.95 -7.16 10.94
C ASP A 396 -2.44 -8.61 10.93
N TYR A 397 -2.54 -9.30 9.81
CA TYR A 397 -2.03 -10.66 9.65
C TYR A 397 -0.50 -10.72 9.50
N ASP A 398 0.18 -9.59 9.24
CA ASP A 398 1.64 -9.52 9.22
C ASP A 398 2.23 -9.50 10.64
N LEU A 399 1.39 -9.24 11.66
CA LEU A 399 1.78 -9.19 13.07
C LEU A 399 1.80 -10.60 13.67
N TRP A 400 2.96 -11.19 13.80
CA TRP A 400 3.18 -12.49 14.44
C TRP A 400 3.71 -12.31 15.88
N PRO A 401 3.72 -13.36 16.72
CA PRO A 401 4.24 -13.24 18.07
C PRO A 401 5.69 -12.73 18.15
N THR A 402 6.55 -13.17 17.23
CA THR A 402 7.98 -12.83 17.27
C THR A 402 8.49 -12.09 16.03
N ARG A 403 7.58 -11.66 15.16
CA ARG A 403 7.96 -10.93 13.93
C ARG A 403 6.84 -10.05 13.40
N LEU A 404 7.22 -9.01 12.69
CA LEU A 404 6.39 -8.32 11.69
C LEU A 404 6.79 -8.87 10.33
N ALA A 405 5.92 -9.65 9.69
CA ALA A 405 6.27 -10.52 8.56
C ALA A 405 6.53 -9.76 7.26
N ALA A 406 5.73 -8.76 6.97
CA ALA A 406 5.87 -7.94 5.77
C ALA A 406 5.55 -6.49 6.05
N VAL A 407 6.30 -5.59 5.43
CA VAL A 407 6.04 -4.15 5.46
C VAL A 407 6.20 -3.61 4.05
N THR A 408 5.25 -2.82 3.64
CA THR A 408 5.34 -2.07 2.39
C THR A 408 5.31 -0.57 2.67
N MET A 409 5.86 0.19 1.75
CA MET A 409 5.88 1.64 1.85
C MET A 409 5.64 2.22 0.46
N ASN A 410 4.74 3.19 0.37
CA ASN A 410 4.51 3.97 -0.83
C ASN A 410 5.19 5.32 -0.69
N VAL A 411 6.12 5.62 -1.57
CA VAL A 411 6.88 6.87 -1.59
C VAL A 411 6.17 7.85 -2.52
N THR A 412 5.86 9.02 -2.01
CA THR A 412 5.27 10.12 -2.81
C THR A 412 6.30 11.16 -3.20
N LYS A 413 7.34 11.34 -2.36
CA LYS A 413 8.46 12.26 -2.64
C LYS A 413 9.79 11.65 -2.20
N GLY A 414 10.81 11.82 -3.02
CA GLY A 414 12.15 11.29 -2.82
C GLY A 414 12.41 9.98 -3.57
N ASP A 415 13.65 9.53 -3.53
CA ASP A 415 14.10 8.26 -4.13
C ASP A 415 13.68 7.07 -3.25
N PRO A 416 12.81 6.18 -3.73
CA PRO A 416 12.37 5.01 -2.97
C PRO A 416 13.51 4.12 -2.46
N SER A 417 14.64 4.07 -3.16
CA SER A 417 15.80 3.24 -2.79
C SER A 417 16.60 3.79 -1.59
N ARG A 418 16.35 5.04 -1.19
CA ARG A 418 17.08 5.73 -0.12
C ARG A 418 16.44 5.58 1.25
N PHE A 419 15.31 4.92 1.35
CA PHE A 419 14.64 4.69 2.62
C PHE A 419 15.12 3.41 3.29
N VAL A 420 15.32 3.49 4.59
CA VAL A 420 15.50 2.33 5.47
C VAL A 420 14.42 2.33 6.53
N LEU A 421 13.91 1.16 6.90
CA LEU A 421 12.97 1.05 8.02
C LEU A 421 13.70 0.86 9.33
N LYS A 422 13.20 1.51 10.36
CA LYS A 422 13.64 1.37 11.74
C LYS A 422 12.50 0.92 12.62
N CYS A 423 12.81 0.08 13.60
CA CYS A 423 11.86 -0.45 14.58
C CYS A 423 12.46 -0.43 15.97
N VAL A 424 11.66 -0.07 16.95
CA VAL A 424 12.05 -0.06 18.37
C VAL A 424 10.87 -0.46 19.24
N LYS A 425 11.11 -0.98 20.45
CA LYS A 425 10.06 -1.16 21.45
C LYS A 425 9.40 0.18 21.81
N ALA A 426 8.09 0.21 21.90
CA ALA A 426 7.36 1.43 22.25
C ALA A 426 7.75 1.99 23.62
N SER A 427 8.21 1.14 24.53
CA SER A 427 8.70 1.49 25.88
C SER A 427 10.13 2.02 25.89
N ASP A 428 10.91 1.84 24.81
CA ASP A 428 12.27 2.37 24.70
C ASP A 428 12.24 3.83 24.27
N MET A 429 12.10 4.72 25.22
CA MET A 429 12.06 6.17 24.98
C MET A 429 13.39 6.77 24.56
N LEU A 430 14.50 6.04 24.76
CA LEU A 430 15.86 6.48 24.42
C LEU A 430 16.33 5.96 23.06
N TYR A 431 15.50 5.12 22.40
CA TYR A 431 15.86 4.50 21.12
C TYR A 431 17.20 3.75 21.17
N SER A 432 17.46 3.05 22.28
CA SER A 432 18.73 2.37 22.55
C SER A 432 18.89 1.05 21.78
N ASP A 433 17.78 0.39 21.44
CA ASP A 433 17.76 -0.90 20.70
C ASP A 433 16.97 -0.75 19.38
N VAL A 434 17.43 0.16 18.52
CA VAL A 434 16.82 0.37 17.21
C VAL A 434 17.29 -0.67 16.21
N ARG A 435 16.37 -1.43 15.66
CA ARG A 435 16.61 -2.37 14.57
C ARG A 435 16.37 -1.69 13.23
N THR A 436 17.20 -2.02 12.26
CA THR A 436 17.12 -1.44 10.90
C THR A 436 17.03 -2.55 9.87
N ILE A 437 16.17 -2.38 8.87
CA ILE A 437 16.15 -3.24 7.67
C ILE A 437 16.18 -2.38 6.41
N GLU A 438 16.93 -2.89 5.44
CA GLU A 438 17.06 -2.31 4.12
C GLU A 438 15.89 -2.75 3.21
N PRO A 439 15.61 -2.02 2.13
CA PRO A 439 14.65 -2.44 1.13
C PRO A 439 14.98 -3.84 0.57
N LEU A 440 13.99 -4.69 0.48
CA LEU A 440 14.07 -5.98 -0.21
C LEU A 440 13.86 -5.82 -1.72
N SER A 441 12.91 -4.99 -2.11
CA SER A 441 12.66 -4.62 -3.50
C SER A 441 12.08 -3.23 -3.62
N VAL A 442 12.36 -2.59 -4.75
CA VAL A 442 11.81 -1.27 -5.14
C VAL A 442 11.22 -1.42 -6.53
N ILE A 443 9.92 -1.15 -6.66
CA ILE A 443 9.20 -1.19 -7.93
C ILE A 443 8.39 0.10 -8.06
N GLY A 444 8.82 1.00 -8.96
CA GLY A 444 8.27 2.34 -9.05
C GLY A 444 8.36 3.06 -7.69
N LYS A 445 7.25 3.56 -7.20
CA LYS A 445 7.14 4.25 -5.90
C LYS A 445 6.91 3.30 -4.71
N LYS A 446 6.75 2.00 -4.96
CA LYS A 446 6.51 1.00 -3.92
C LYS A 446 7.81 0.33 -3.46
N VAL A 447 8.04 0.36 -2.16
CA VAL A 447 9.15 -0.32 -1.50
C VAL A 447 8.60 -1.47 -0.65
N THR A 448 9.20 -2.65 -0.79
CA THR A 448 8.90 -3.81 0.04
C THR A 448 10.10 -4.10 0.94
N PHE A 449 9.85 -4.34 2.20
CA PHE A 449 10.87 -4.69 3.19
C PHE A 449 10.71 -6.13 3.65
N GLY A 450 11.80 -6.72 4.11
CA GLY A 450 11.78 -8.02 4.76
C GLY A 450 11.15 -8.00 6.16
N SER A 451 11.15 -9.17 6.83
CA SER A 451 10.58 -9.28 8.18
C SER A 451 11.46 -8.65 9.24
N PHE A 452 10.87 -7.98 10.22
CA PHE A 452 11.49 -7.74 11.53
C PHE A 452 11.31 -8.99 12.40
N ASN A 453 12.36 -9.78 12.55
CA ASN A 453 12.35 -11.01 13.34
C ASN A 453 12.88 -10.80 14.77
N GLY A 454 12.59 -11.75 15.69
CA GLY A 454 13.07 -11.73 17.06
C GLY A 454 12.44 -10.61 17.90
N LEU A 455 11.22 -10.22 17.59
CA LEU A 455 10.39 -9.36 18.42
C LEU A 455 9.89 -10.15 19.63
N ASN A 456 9.48 -9.46 20.70
CA ASN A 456 8.88 -10.09 21.86
C ASN A 456 7.36 -10.20 21.66
N PRO A 457 6.77 -11.33 22.05
CA PRO A 457 5.32 -11.49 21.99
C PRO A 457 4.56 -10.48 22.87
N GLY A 458 3.36 -10.09 22.44
CA GLY A 458 2.46 -9.20 23.17
C GLY A 458 3.06 -7.83 23.47
N THR A 459 4.05 -7.39 22.67
CA THR A 459 4.85 -6.21 22.95
C THR A 459 4.58 -5.12 21.93
N GLY A 460 4.37 -3.90 22.41
CA GLY A 460 4.22 -2.72 21.58
C GLY A 460 5.56 -2.27 20.98
N TYR A 461 5.53 -1.94 19.71
CA TYR A 461 6.65 -1.42 18.92
C TYR A 461 6.23 -0.19 18.15
N LYS A 462 7.21 0.54 17.64
CA LYS A 462 7.05 1.64 16.69
C LYS A 462 7.97 1.40 15.52
N ILE A 463 7.46 1.67 14.31
CA ILE A 463 8.21 1.58 13.06
C ILE A 463 8.16 2.93 12.33
N TRP A 464 9.27 3.33 11.73
CA TRP A 464 9.37 4.53 10.90
C TRP A 464 10.41 4.32 9.82
N ALA A 465 10.33 5.11 8.75
CA ALA A 465 11.33 5.12 7.71
C ALA A 465 12.25 6.36 7.87
N VAL A 466 13.53 6.16 7.60
CA VAL A 466 14.55 7.23 7.58
C VAL A 466 15.08 7.31 6.16
N TYR A 467 15.07 8.53 5.63
CA TYR A 467 15.54 8.81 4.28
C TYR A 467 17.02 9.20 4.27
N ASN A 468 17.78 8.59 3.37
CA ASN A 468 19.21 8.88 3.15
C ASN A 468 20.08 8.89 4.44
N GLY A 469 19.69 8.10 5.45
CA GLY A 469 20.38 8.07 6.73
C GLY A 469 20.19 9.32 7.62
N ASN A 470 19.42 10.30 7.18
CA ASN A 470 19.19 11.54 7.88
C ASN A 470 18.07 11.40 8.94
N SER A 471 18.42 11.52 10.22
CA SER A 471 17.47 11.37 11.33
C SER A 471 16.37 12.44 11.38
N TYR A 472 16.58 13.58 10.75
CA TYR A 472 15.58 14.65 10.60
C TYR A 472 14.61 14.37 9.45
N ASN A 473 15.07 13.62 8.43
CA ASN A 473 14.29 13.27 7.25
C ASN A 473 13.68 11.88 7.42
N LYS A 474 12.64 11.81 8.22
CA LYS A 474 11.97 10.55 8.58
C LYS A 474 10.45 10.69 8.54
N THR A 475 9.76 9.57 8.32
CA THR A 475 8.31 9.49 8.42
C THR A 475 7.83 9.60 9.87
N SER A 476 6.53 9.76 10.06
CA SER A 476 5.91 9.56 11.37
C SER A 476 6.09 8.12 11.83
N GLU A 477 6.10 7.92 13.14
CA GLU A 477 6.16 6.61 13.76
C GLU A 477 4.79 5.94 13.67
N VAL A 478 4.77 4.70 13.20
CA VAL A 478 3.55 3.87 13.13
C VAL A 478 3.63 2.83 14.26
N PRO A 479 2.72 2.88 15.24
CA PRO A 479 2.71 1.91 16.33
C PRO A 479 2.10 0.58 15.87
N PHE A 480 2.59 -0.51 16.45
CA PHE A 480 1.99 -1.83 16.33
C PHE A 480 2.24 -2.67 17.57
N THR A 481 1.50 -3.75 17.75
CA THR A 481 1.69 -4.72 18.82
C THR A 481 1.75 -6.12 18.23
N THR A 482 2.78 -6.88 18.61
CA THR A 482 2.90 -8.29 18.21
C THR A 482 1.81 -9.14 18.84
N GLU A 483 1.45 -10.26 18.23
CA GLU A 483 0.56 -11.24 18.84
C GLU A 483 1.14 -11.75 20.18
N THR A 484 0.27 -12.09 21.12
CA THR A 484 0.69 -12.74 22.37
C THR A 484 1.12 -14.18 22.11
N ALA A 485 2.07 -14.68 22.87
CA ALA A 485 2.46 -16.10 22.85
C ALA A 485 1.53 -16.89 23.78
N LEU A 486 0.40 -17.32 23.25
CA LEU A 486 -0.57 -18.12 24.00
C LEU A 486 -0.09 -19.57 24.16
N GLN A 487 -0.48 -20.22 25.24
CA GLN A 487 -0.25 -21.64 25.46
C GLN A 487 -1.58 -22.41 25.55
N ILE A 488 -1.53 -23.68 25.29
CA ILE A 488 -2.66 -24.58 25.52
C ILE A 488 -2.87 -24.66 27.04
N GLY A 489 -4.09 -24.48 27.50
CA GLY A 489 -4.42 -24.61 28.91
C GLY A 489 -4.24 -26.05 29.39
N ASN A 490 -3.90 -26.23 30.68
CA ASN A 490 -3.63 -27.53 31.30
C ASN A 490 -2.65 -28.39 30.47
N ASN A 491 -1.60 -27.78 30.00
CA ASN A 491 -0.65 -28.37 29.04
C ASN A 491 0.28 -29.42 29.67
N GLY A 492 0.32 -29.50 30.99
CA GLY A 492 0.99 -30.55 31.78
C GLY A 492 0.02 -31.53 32.41
N PHE A 493 -1.29 -31.43 32.10
CA PHE A 493 -2.35 -32.34 32.60
C PHE A 493 -2.49 -32.38 34.13
N GLU A 494 -2.13 -31.32 34.83
CA GLU A 494 -2.17 -31.25 36.32
C GLU A 494 -3.57 -30.97 36.87
N SER A 495 -4.50 -30.45 36.04
CA SER A 495 -5.86 -30.12 36.42
C SER A 495 -6.84 -31.08 35.78
N PHE A 496 -7.63 -31.78 36.59
CA PHE A 496 -8.61 -32.72 36.14
C PHE A 496 -9.77 -32.86 37.11
N THR A 497 -10.87 -33.41 36.66
CA THR A 497 -12.05 -33.77 37.45
C THR A 497 -12.29 -35.26 37.31
N VAL A 498 -12.48 -35.94 38.46
CA VAL A 498 -12.87 -37.36 38.47
C VAL A 498 -14.39 -37.46 38.38
N ASN A 499 -14.87 -38.13 37.38
CA ASN A 499 -16.28 -38.42 37.14
C ASN A 499 -16.59 -39.90 37.48
N THR A 500 -17.86 -40.19 37.69
CA THR A 500 -18.30 -41.53 38.07
C THR A 500 -19.59 -41.90 37.37
N PHE A 501 -19.60 -43.00 36.64
CA PHE A 501 -20.82 -43.70 36.27
C PHE A 501 -21.22 -44.66 37.41
N LYS A 502 -22.47 -44.59 37.85
CA LYS A 502 -23.06 -45.45 38.85
C LYS A 502 -24.10 -46.34 38.23
N GLY A 503 -23.76 -47.57 37.96
CA GLY A 503 -24.66 -48.62 37.52
C GLY A 503 -24.49 -49.83 38.41
N THR A 504 -24.52 -51.02 37.84
CA THR A 504 -24.23 -52.29 38.56
C THR A 504 -22.82 -52.26 39.11
N HIS A 505 -21.90 -51.57 38.43
CA HIS A 505 -20.56 -51.30 38.86
C HIS A 505 -20.29 -49.81 38.77
N THR A 506 -19.41 -49.33 39.65
CA THR A 506 -18.92 -47.95 39.65
C THR A 506 -17.69 -47.86 38.77
N ILE A 507 -17.70 -46.99 37.77
CA ILE A 507 -16.58 -46.74 36.88
C ILE A 507 -16.22 -45.27 36.93
N ASN A 508 -14.97 -45.02 37.22
CA ASN A 508 -14.44 -43.66 37.22
C ASN A 508 -13.66 -43.39 35.93
N TRP A 509 -13.77 -42.16 35.47
CA TRP A 509 -12.91 -41.60 34.41
C TRP A 509 -12.55 -40.14 34.74
N VAL A 510 -11.67 -39.56 33.95
CA VAL A 510 -11.21 -38.20 34.17
C VAL A 510 -11.58 -37.31 33.00
N ASP A 511 -12.08 -36.11 33.32
CA ASP A 511 -12.04 -34.97 32.43
C ASP A 511 -10.79 -34.14 32.70
N LEU A 512 -10.07 -33.73 31.68
CA LEU A 512 -8.77 -33.08 31.78
C LEU A 512 -8.88 -31.58 32.04
N TRP A 513 -9.79 -31.21 32.92
CA TRP A 513 -9.94 -29.84 33.46
C TRP A 513 -10.51 -29.88 34.87
N ALA A 514 -10.18 -28.88 35.67
CA ALA A 514 -10.79 -28.72 37.01
C ALA A 514 -12.18 -28.09 36.86
N SER A 515 -13.11 -28.49 37.75
CA SER A 515 -14.46 -27.91 37.76
C SER A 515 -14.39 -26.37 37.89
N GLY A 516 -15.12 -25.68 37.04
CA GLY A 516 -15.17 -24.20 36.99
C GLY A 516 -14.02 -23.53 36.23
N THR A 517 -13.12 -24.32 35.62
CA THR A 517 -12.08 -23.80 34.72
C THR A 517 -12.45 -24.01 33.25
N ASP A 518 -11.73 -23.36 32.38
CA ASP A 518 -11.89 -23.53 30.94
C ASP A 518 -11.42 -24.93 30.50
N ALA A 519 -12.29 -25.63 29.77
CA ALA A 519 -12.02 -26.98 29.29
C ALA A 519 -11.23 -26.93 27.98
N TRP A 520 -9.94 -27.24 28.07
CA TRP A 520 -9.08 -27.29 26.88
C TRP A 520 -9.02 -28.68 26.23
N TRP A 521 -8.92 -29.73 27.07
CA TRP A 521 -8.68 -31.08 26.61
C TRP A 521 -9.92 -31.95 26.78
N ALA A 522 -10.29 -32.63 25.73
CA ALA A 522 -11.33 -33.65 25.73
C ALA A 522 -10.76 -35.01 25.36
N THR A 523 -11.51 -36.05 25.65
CA THR A 523 -11.13 -37.44 25.37
C THR A 523 -12.29 -38.21 24.80
N ASN A 524 -12.01 -39.36 24.17
CA ASN A 524 -13.04 -40.30 23.74
C ASN A 524 -13.27 -41.43 24.76
N SER A 525 -12.96 -41.21 26.03
CA SER A 525 -12.97 -42.25 27.05
C SER A 525 -14.33 -42.94 27.26
N SER A 526 -15.45 -42.21 27.09
CA SER A 526 -16.79 -42.75 27.29
C SER A 526 -17.19 -43.88 26.31
N ILE A 527 -16.52 -43.94 25.16
CA ILE A 527 -16.82 -44.98 24.17
C ILE A 527 -16.45 -46.41 24.63
N THR A 528 -15.64 -46.55 25.66
CA THR A 528 -15.20 -47.83 26.21
C THR A 528 -15.70 -48.07 27.64
N LEU A 529 -16.61 -47.23 28.13
CA LEU A 529 -17.16 -47.33 29.48
C LEU A 529 -18.57 -47.97 29.49
N ASP A 530 -18.85 -48.87 30.44
CA ASP A 530 -20.16 -49.45 30.63
C ASP A 530 -20.37 -49.83 32.10
N ALA A 531 -21.19 -49.07 32.79
CA ALA A 531 -21.55 -49.29 34.18
C ALA A 531 -22.74 -50.25 34.34
N SER A 532 -23.44 -50.58 33.23
CA SER A 532 -24.64 -51.45 33.24
C SER A 532 -24.32 -52.94 33.22
N ASN A 533 -23.08 -53.33 32.93
CA ASN A 533 -22.71 -54.75 32.81
C ASN A 533 -22.73 -55.45 34.17
N THR A 534 -23.53 -56.52 34.26
CA THR A 534 -23.75 -57.30 35.46
C THR A 534 -22.79 -58.46 35.68
N ALA A 535 -21.89 -58.74 34.76
CA ALA A 535 -20.94 -59.85 34.86
C ALA A 535 -19.85 -59.56 35.93
N ALA A 536 -19.39 -60.60 36.62
CA ALA A 536 -18.37 -60.46 37.66
C ALA A 536 -17.05 -59.82 37.21
N TYR A 537 -16.79 -59.87 35.92
CA TYR A 537 -15.64 -59.30 35.26
C TYR A 537 -15.92 -57.94 34.62
N ALA A 538 -17.08 -57.34 34.87
CA ALA A 538 -17.46 -56.06 34.29
C ALA A 538 -16.45 -54.90 34.58
N THR A 539 -15.80 -54.96 35.73
CA THR A 539 -14.74 -54.03 36.09
C THR A 539 -13.55 -54.07 35.13
N TYR A 540 -13.32 -55.22 34.51
CA TYR A 540 -12.25 -55.40 33.52
C TYR A 540 -12.70 -55.05 32.09
N LYS A 541 -14.01 -54.89 31.88
CA LYS A 541 -14.58 -54.56 30.56
C LYS A 541 -14.64 -53.11 30.24
N SER A 542 -14.50 -52.29 31.25
CA SER A 542 -14.64 -50.84 31.13
C SER A 542 -13.37 -50.18 31.59
N PHE A 543 -12.64 -49.66 30.62
CA PHE A 543 -11.39 -48.93 30.90
C PHE A 543 -11.37 -47.70 30.02
N PRO A 544 -11.15 -46.49 30.57
CA PRO A 544 -11.09 -45.29 29.77
C PRO A 544 -9.89 -45.33 28.84
N THR A 545 -10.08 -44.87 27.60
CA THR A 545 -9.03 -44.80 26.61
C THR A 545 -7.93 -43.78 27.01
N VAL A 546 -8.29 -42.80 27.83
CA VAL A 546 -7.38 -41.82 28.38
C VAL A 546 -7.50 -41.83 29.91
N ASN A 547 -6.39 -41.90 30.60
CA ASN A 547 -6.36 -41.95 32.05
C ASN A 547 -5.18 -41.14 32.64
N MET A 548 -5.29 -40.74 33.91
CA MET A 548 -4.23 -40.09 34.66
C MET A 548 -3.25 -41.11 35.25
N THR A 549 -2.02 -40.73 35.37
CA THR A 549 -1.01 -41.50 36.12
C THR A 549 -0.08 -40.55 36.90
N SER A 550 0.17 -40.91 38.19
CA SER A 550 1.19 -40.27 39.01
C SER A 550 2.51 -41.06 39.01
N LYS A 551 2.56 -42.18 38.26
CA LYS A 551 3.75 -43.02 38.17
C LYS A 551 4.75 -42.44 37.17
N SER A 552 5.80 -41.80 37.72
CA SER A 552 6.90 -41.24 36.92
C SER A 552 6.44 -40.27 35.82
N PRO A 553 5.72 -39.18 36.15
CA PRO A 553 5.46 -38.12 35.19
C PRO A 553 6.78 -37.49 34.70
N HIS A 554 6.79 -36.83 33.57
CA HIS A 554 7.96 -36.06 33.13
C HIS A 554 8.16 -34.82 34.00
N SER A 555 7.05 -34.13 34.29
CA SER A 555 7.03 -32.92 35.09
C SER A 555 5.79 -32.91 35.99
N GLY A 556 5.79 -32.11 37.05
CA GLY A 556 4.66 -32.00 37.98
C GLY A 556 4.33 -33.27 38.70
N SER A 557 3.04 -33.52 38.95
CA SER A 557 2.52 -34.65 39.72
C SER A 557 1.88 -35.73 38.87
N TYR A 558 1.46 -35.37 37.65
CA TYR A 558 0.68 -36.24 36.81
C TYR A 558 1.16 -36.21 35.36
N ALA A 559 0.87 -37.30 34.66
CA ALA A 559 0.89 -37.42 33.20
C ALA A 559 -0.36 -38.16 32.75
N ILE A 560 -0.62 -38.23 31.46
CA ILE A 560 -1.72 -39.04 30.95
C ILE A 560 -1.22 -40.25 30.19
N THR A 561 -2.05 -41.27 30.14
CA THR A 561 -1.91 -42.43 29.25
C THR A 561 -3.05 -42.38 28.22
N VAL A 562 -2.72 -42.55 26.94
CA VAL A 562 -3.66 -42.67 25.83
C VAL A 562 -3.47 -44.06 25.23
N ALA A 563 -4.45 -44.90 25.35
CA ALA A 563 -4.32 -46.34 25.04
C ALA A 563 -5.34 -46.78 23.98
N SER A 564 -4.89 -47.62 23.06
CA SER A 564 -5.81 -48.41 22.26
C SER A 564 -6.37 -49.53 23.13
N VAL A 565 -7.67 -49.49 23.46
CA VAL A 565 -8.31 -50.38 24.42
C VAL A 565 -9.21 -51.39 23.71
N ALA A 566 -8.94 -52.66 23.95
CA ALA A 566 -9.86 -53.76 23.64
C ALA A 566 -10.49 -54.21 24.93
N VAL A 567 -11.79 -54.21 25.00
CA VAL A 567 -12.55 -54.60 26.17
C VAL A 567 -12.53 -56.12 26.31
N GLY A 568 -12.14 -56.64 27.48
CA GLY A 568 -12.15 -58.07 27.75
C GLY A 568 -11.39 -58.43 29.04
N ASP A 569 -11.69 -59.62 29.55
CA ASP A 569 -11.03 -60.22 30.69
C ASP A 569 -9.97 -61.24 30.24
N TRP A 570 -8.82 -61.26 30.92
CA TRP A 570 -7.75 -62.22 30.65
C TRP A 570 -7.96 -63.58 31.29
N SER A 571 -8.82 -63.63 32.28
CA SER A 571 -9.02 -64.84 33.06
C SER A 571 -10.05 -65.79 32.44
N SER A 572 -10.82 -65.33 31.43
CA SER A 572 -11.82 -66.10 30.76
C SER A 572 -11.47 -66.29 29.29
N GLU A 573 -11.84 -67.45 28.74
CA GLU A 573 -11.77 -67.70 27.30
C GLU A 573 -12.75 -66.84 26.46
N TRP A 574 -13.47 -65.95 27.18
CA TRP A 574 -14.45 -65.05 26.60
C TRP A 574 -13.75 -63.77 26.14
N ASN A 575 -13.41 -63.77 24.91
CA ASN A 575 -12.96 -62.55 24.24
C ASN A 575 -14.15 -61.61 24.05
N LEU A 576 -14.35 -60.68 24.98
CA LEU A 576 -15.48 -59.75 24.96
C LEU A 576 -15.23 -58.50 24.10
N ALA A 577 -14.09 -58.42 23.43
CA ALA A 577 -13.82 -57.37 22.46
C ALA A 577 -14.95 -57.23 21.41
N ASN A 578 -15.60 -58.33 21.09
CA ASN A 578 -16.70 -58.34 20.11
C ASN A 578 -18.08 -57.98 20.70
N SER A 579 -18.23 -57.82 22.03
CA SER A 579 -19.54 -57.47 22.62
C SER A 579 -19.82 -55.95 22.61
N TRP A 580 -18.83 -55.16 22.30
CA TRP A 580 -18.90 -53.70 22.24
C TRP A 580 -18.72 -53.15 20.84
N GLY A 581 -18.75 -53.99 19.85
CA GLY A 581 -18.14 -53.60 18.60
C GLY A 581 -16.62 -53.61 18.75
N ASP A 582 -15.94 -53.02 17.84
CA ASP A 582 -14.48 -53.06 17.75
C ASP A 582 -13.79 -52.38 18.93
N ALA A 583 -12.62 -52.87 19.31
CA ALA A 583 -11.69 -52.17 20.18
C ALA A 583 -11.42 -50.74 19.65
N LYS A 584 -11.13 -49.80 20.55
CA LYS A 584 -11.09 -48.37 20.22
C LYS A 584 -9.69 -47.79 20.40
N VAL A 585 -9.32 -46.98 19.47
CA VAL A 585 -8.11 -46.11 19.56
C VAL A 585 -8.39 -45.00 20.57
N GLY A 586 -7.48 -44.82 21.50
CA GLY A 586 -7.56 -43.71 22.46
C GLY A 586 -7.23 -42.40 21.78
N GLU A 587 -8.00 -41.38 22.12
CA GLU A 587 -7.85 -40.03 21.61
C GLU A 587 -7.95 -39.01 22.74
N VAL A 588 -6.99 -38.05 22.76
CA VAL A 588 -7.05 -36.83 23.55
C VAL A 588 -6.84 -35.65 22.61
N PHE A 589 -7.69 -34.67 22.71
CA PHE A 589 -7.70 -33.55 21.76
C PHE A 589 -8.11 -32.22 22.40
N VAL A 590 -7.67 -31.15 21.82
CA VAL A 590 -8.15 -29.79 22.15
C VAL A 590 -9.53 -29.61 21.53
N GLY A 591 -10.52 -29.33 22.37
CA GLY A 591 -11.93 -29.22 21.98
C GLY A 591 -12.86 -29.71 23.08
N LYS A 592 -14.07 -30.07 22.73
CA LYS A 592 -15.09 -30.58 23.66
C LYS A 592 -15.62 -31.92 23.20
N ALA A 593 -15.87 -32.80 24.14
CA ALA A 593 -16.59 -34.04 23.94
C ALA A 593 -17.65 -34.22 24.99
N ASP A 594 -18.76 -34.77 24.64
CA ASP A 594 -19.79 -35.16 25.62
C ASP A 594 -19.49 -36.57 26.15
N ASN A 595 -18.92 -36.62 27.36
CA ASN A 595 -18.65 -37.82 28.11
C ASN A 595 -19.71 -38.07 29.22
N SER A 596 -20.86 -37.38 29.19
CA SER A 596 -21.89 -37.47 30.24
C SER A 596 -22.61 -38.79 30.27
N SER A 597 -22.61 -39.54 29.17
CA SER A 597 -23.20 -40.85 29.04
C SER A 597 -22.22 -41.89 28.51
N GLU A 598 -22.43 -43.12 28.89
CA GLU A 598 -21.66 -44.28 28.40
C GLU A 598 -21.76 -44.38 26.89
N HIS A 599 -20.69 -44.86 26.25
CA HIS A 599 -20.58 -45.03 24.80
C HIS A 599 -20.69 -43.71 23.99
N SER A 600 -20.70 -42.61 24.66
CA SER A 600 -20.49 -41.29 24.03
C SER A 600 -18.99 -40.96 23.88
N GLY A 601 -18.61 -39.82 23.59
CA GLY A 601 -17.19 -39.40 23.40
C GLY A 601 -16.90 -39.10 21.98
N LEU A 602 -17.95 -38.72 21.26
CA LEU A 602 -17.81 -38.11 19.92
C LEU A 602 -17.32 -36.69 20.09
N HIS A 603 -16.54 -36.24 19.15
CA HIS A 603 -16.19 -34.83 19.04
C HIS A 603 -17.46 -33.99 18.90
N VAL A 604 -17.70 -33.11 19.86
CA VAL A 604 -18.84 -32.18 19.81
C VAL A 604 -18.41 -30.86 19.21
N GLU A 605 -17.19 -30.43 19.53
CA GLU A 605 -16.61 -29.23 19.04
C GLU A 605 -15.08 -29.37 18.95
N ASP A 606 -14.55 -29.29 17.74
CA ASP A 606 -13.11 -29.38 17.49
C ASP A 606 -12.43 -28.05 17.70
N GLY A 607 -11.36 -28.06 18.51
CA GLY A 607 -10.50 -26.90 18.76
C GLY A 607 -11.00 -25.97 19.87
N HIS A 608 -10.15 -25.03 20.21
CA HIS A 608 -10.36 -24.01 21.23
C HIS A 608 -9.95 -22.64 20.68
N ALA A 609 -10.62 -21.58 21.12
CA ALA A 609 -10.29 -20.21 20.71
C ALA A 609 -8.80 -19.89 20.98
N PHE A 610 -8.11 -19.44 19.97
CA PHE A 610 -6.65 -19.29 20.02
C PHE A 610 -6.13 -18.30 18.99
N ALA A 611 -5.88 -17.07 19.43
CA ALA A 611 -5.45 -15.97 18.56
C ALA A 611 -3.91 -15.82 18.55
N SER A 612 -3.17 -16.89 18.23
CA SER A 612 -1.70 -16.87 18.21
C SER A 612 -1.14 -17.86 17.18
N ARG A 613 0.03 -17.59 16.64
CA ARG A 613 0.66 -18.41 15.59
C ARG A 613 2.03 -18.94 16.05
N PRO A 614 2.08 -20.06 16.78
CA PRO A 614 3.32 -20.72 17.16
C PRO A 614 4.05 -21.31 15.96
N TYR A 615 5.39 -21.34 15.99
CA TYR A 615 6.16 -21.99 14.91
C TYR A 615 6.33 -23.50 15.10
N SER A 616 6.14 -24.02 16.33
CA SER A 616 6.17 -25.45 16.59
C SER A 616 5.43 -25.81 17.88
N MET A 617 5.06 -27.09 18.01
CA MET A 617 4.60 -27.69 19.23
C MET A 617 5.63 -28.71 19.73
N SER A 618 5.98 -28.68 20.99
CA SER A 618 6.78 -29.71 21.64
C SER A 618 5.97 -30.43 22.70
N TYR A 619 6.26 -31.70 22.91
CA TYR A 619 5.65 -32.52 23.95
C TYR A 619 6.62 -33.63 24.37
N TRP A 620 6.41 -34.18 25.55
CA TRP A 620 7.15 -35.32 26.05
C TRP A 620 6.28 -36.56 25.96
N TYR A 621 6.88 -37.70 25.52
CA TYR A 621 6.16 -38.95 25.38
C TYR A 621 7.02 -40.16 25.80
N LYS A 622 6.33 -41.23 26.15
CA LYS A 622 6.79 -42.62 26.11
C LYS A 622 5.79 -43.43 25.33
N LEU A 623 6.23 -44.49 24.70
CA LEU A 623 5.35 -45.36 23.89
C LEU A 623 5.67 -46.81 24.19
N ASP A 624 4.65 -47.59 24.53
CA ASP A 624 4.70 -49.05 24.44
C ASP A 624 3.98 -49.44 23.16
N CYS A 625 4.80 -49.70 22.13
CA CYS A 625 4.35 -49.89 20.77
C CYS A 625 3.85 -51.34 20.56
N TYR A 626 2.68 -51.48 19.95
CA TYR A 626 2.10 -52.76 19.57
C TYR A 626 2.21 -52.97 18.07
N GLU A 627 2.80 -54.12 17.65
CA GLU A 627 2.94 -54.54 16.25
C GLU A 627 3.44 -53.45 15.30
N SER A 628 4.43 -52.67 15.72
CA SER A 628 5.01 -51.55 14.94
C SER A 628 3.95 -50.55 14.47
N ASP A 629 2.95 -50.30 15.27
CA ASP A 629 1.90 -49.32 14.97
C ASP A 629 2.32 -47.94 15.49
N PRO A 630 2.51 -46.94 14.63
CA PRO A 630 2.87 -45.59 15.08
C PRO A 630 1.67 -44.91 15.79
N TYR A 631 1.98 -44.02 16.72
CA TYR A 631 1.00 -43.10 17.24
C TYR A 631 0.77 -41.92 16.29
N TYR A 632 -0.30 -41.16 16.51
CA TYR A 632 -0.73 -40.05 15.65
C TYR A 632 -0.73 -38.76 16.42
N VAL A 633 -0.20 -37.68 15.83
CA VAL A 633 -0.34 -36.31 16.35
C VAL A 633 -0.63 -35.37 15.20
N GLU A 634 -1.66 -34.56 15.35
CA GLU A 634 -1.99 -33.50 14.40
C GLU A 634 -2.20 -32.19 15.15
N VAL A 635 -1.70 -31.12 14.56
CA VAL A 635 -1.95 -29.74 14.97
C VAL A 635 -2.53 -29.00 13.80
N LYS A 636 -3.58 -28.23 14.03
CA LYS A 636 -4.16 -27.30 13.08
C LYS A 636 -4.36 -25.95 13.74
N ILE A 637 -3.93 -24.92 13.06
CA ILE A 637 -4.26 -23.53 13.39
C ILE A 637 -5.26 -23.08 12.33
N LEU A 638 -6.43 -22.64 12.78
CA LEU A 638 -7.54 -22.25 11.92
C LEU A 638 -7.78 -20.75 12.04
N ASP A 639 -8.26 -20.16 10.97
CA ASP A 639 -8.75 -18.77 10.96
C ASP A 639 -10.22 -18.69 11.43
N ALA A 640 -10.78 -17.47 11.39
CA ALA A 640 -12.16 -17.21 11.81
C ALA A 640 -13.22 -17.89 10.91
N ASP A 641 -12.86 -18.24 9.67
CA ASP A 641 -13.74 -18.96 8.74
C ASP A 641 -13.64 -20.49 8.92
N GLY A 642 -12.74 -20.96 9.80
CA GLY A 642 -12.48 -22.38 10.05
C GLY A 642 -11.52 -23.03 9.04
N GLU A 643 -10.85 -22.22 8.22
CA GLU A 643 -9.86 -22.71 7.26
C GLU A 643 -8.50 -22.93 7.94
N VAL A 644 -7.80 -24.00 7.55
CA VAL A 644 -6.50 -24.34 8.13
C VAL A 644 -5.42 -23.45 7.55
N ILE A 645 -4.88 -22.54 8.37
CA ILE A 645 -3.79 -21.65 7.98
C ILE A 645 -2.40 -22.22 8.30
N GLY A 646 -2.30 -23.06 9.33
CA GLY A 646 -1.06 -23.72 9.73
C GLY A 646 -1.33 -25.13 10.21
N SER A 647 -0.42 -26.07 9.93
CA SER A 647 -0.60 -27.46 10.34
C SER A 647 0.72 -28.17 10.59
N ALA A 648 0.63 -29.22 11.40
CA ALA A 648 1.70 -30.19 11.62
C ALA A 648 1.11 -31.57 11.79
N LEU A 649 1.76 -32.58 11.25
CA LEU A 649 1.33 -33.97 11.30
C LEU A 649 2.52 -34.88 11.63
N LYS A 650 2.31 -35.82 12.54
CA LYS A 650 3.24 -36.89 12.85
C LYS A 650 2.51 -38.23 12.85
N THR A 651 2.94 -39.14 12.03
CA THR A 651 2.40 -40.50 11.87
C THR A 651 3.50 -41.56 11.82
N ASP A 652 4.71 -41.23 12.28
CA ASP A 652 5.87 -42.09 12.33
C ASP A 652 6.26 -42.41 13.78
N GLY A 653 7.19 -43.30 13.98
CA GLY A 653 7.65 -43.69 15.32
C GLY A 653 6.96 -44.98 15.80
N ALA A 654 7.20 -46.08 15.07
CA ALA A 654 6.63 -47.40 15.28
C ALA A 654 7.48 -48.29 16.20
N SER A 655 8.17 -47.73 17.18
CA SER A 655 9.02 -48.46 18.14
C SER A 655 8.74 -48.02 19.56
N SER A 656 8.82 -48.94 20.51
CA SER A 656 8.66 -48.61 21.94
C SER A 656 9.74 -47.64 22.41
N VAL A 657 9.32 -46.67 23.22
CA VAL A 657 10.15 -45.61 23.81
C VAL A 657 9.89 -45.65 25.32
N SER A 658 10.83 -46.22 26.08
CA SER A 658 10.67 -46.49 27.52
C SER A 658 11.01 -45.27 28.40
N SER A 659 11.81 -44.33 27.90
CA SER A 659 12.19 -43.11 28.60
C SER A 659 11.47 -41.90 28.00
N TRP A 660 11.16 -40.91 28.87
CA TRP A 660 10.62 -39.65 28.41
C TRP A 660 11.48 -39.03 27.32
N THR A 661 10.89 -38.84 26.14
CA THR A 661 11.54 -38.31 24.97
C THR A 661 10.76 -37.11 24.49
N GLN A 662 11.45 -36.01 24.20
CA GLN A 662 10.84 -34.81 23.67
C GLN A 662 10.74 -34.91 22.14
N VAL A 663 9.60 -34.53 21.63
CA VAL A 663 9.37 -34.28 20.21
C VAL A 663 9.09 -32.80 20.02
N THR A 664 9.69 -32.21 18.99
CA THR A 664 9.32 -30.88 18.50
C THR A 664 8.78 -31.03 17.09
N LEU A 665 7.53 -30.65 16.91
CA LEU A 665 6.79 -30.77 15.66
C LEU A 665 6.63 -29.36 15.04
N PRO A 666 7.35 -29.05 13.96
CA PRO A 666 7.22 -27.76 13.29
C PRO A 666 5.82 -27.58 12.70
N ILE A 667 5.25 -26.40 12.87
CA ILE A 667 3.95 -26.00 12.27
C ILE A 667 4.24 -25.24 10.98
N GLU A 668 3.80 -25.79 9.87
CA GLU A 668 3.94 -25.20 8.56
C GLU A 668 2.71 -24.33 8.25
N TYR A 669 2.96 -23.04 7.97
CA TYR A 669 1.92 -22.09 7.59
C TYR A 669 1.90 -21.94 6.07
N LYS A 670 0.84 -22.44 5.44
CA LYS A 670 0.61 -22.32 3.98
C LYS A 670 -0.16 -21.06 3.61
N VAL A 671 -0.92 -20.53 4.58
CA VAL A 671 -1.68 -19.28 4.46
C VAL A 671 -1.11 -18.30 5.48
N THR A 672 -0.55 -17.20 5.03
CA THR A 672 0.13 -16.21 5.88
C THR A 672 -0.58 -14.87 5.95
N ASP A 673 -1.59 -14.66 5.13
CA ASP A 673 -2.40 -13.46 5.00
C ASP A 673 -3.70 -13.52 5.83
N ARG A 674 -3.73 -14.39 6.84
CA ARG A 674 -4.84 -14.55 7.78
C ARG A 674 -4.35 -14.71 9.21
N LYS A 675 -5.18 -14.32 10.17
CA LYS A 675 -4.92 -14.48 11.61
C LYS A 675 -5.43 -15.83 12.10
N ALA A 676 -4.82 -16.30 13.18
CA ALA A 676 -5.34 -17.44 13.91
C ALA A 676 -6.54 -17.03 14.77
N ASP A 677 -7.54 -17.90 14.83
CA ASP A 677 -8.73 -17.80 15.68
C ASP A 677 -8.93 -19.03 16.56
N LYS A 678 -8.50 -20.19 16.07
CA LYS A 678 -8.69 -21.46 16.77
C LYS A 678 -7.48 -22.37 16.62
N ILE A 679 -7.19 -23.17 17.66
CA ILE A 679 -6.21 -24.25 17.62
C ILE A 679 -6.92 -25.59 17.82
N TYR A 680 -6.54 -26.56 17.03
CA TYR A 680 -6.88 -27.97 17.21
C TYR A 680 -5.60 -28.80 17.37
N VAL A 681 -5.57 -29.64 18.38
CA VAL A 681 -4.48 -30.59 18.61
C VAL A 681 -5.12 -31.94 18.96
N ILE A 682 -4.64 -32.99 18.37
CA ILE A 682 -5.07 -34.34 18.72
C ILE A 682 -3.86 -35.27 18.85
N PHE A 683 -3.88 -36.09 19.85
CA PHE A 683 -3.02 -37.25 20.01
C PHE A 683 -3.89 -38.50 19.97
N LYS A 684 -3.50 -39.49 19.16
CA LYS A 684 -4.12 -40.78 19.10
C LYS A 684 -3.11 -41.89 19.41
N SER A 685 -3.52 -42.87 20.14
CA SER A 685 -2.67 -44.03 20.46
C SER A 685 -2.22 -44.82 19.24
N SER A 686 -2.97 -44.77 18.13
CA SER A 686 -2.67 -45.47 16.88
C SER A 686 -2.92 -44.57 15.66
N SER A 687 -2.06 -44.64 14.67
CA SER A 687 -2.25 -43.98 13.37
C SER A 687 -2.86 -44.91 12.32
N THR A 688 -2.78 -46.24 12.51
CA THR A 688 -3.29 -47.25 11.55
C THR A 688 -4.61 -47.84 11.97
N GLY A 689 -5.12 -47.46 13.17
CA GLY A 689 -6.35 -48.01 13.73
C GLY A 689 -6.18 -49.37 14.44
N LYS A 690 -4.94 -49.84 14.64
CA LYS A 690 -4.69 -51.06 15.39
C LYS A 690 -5.08 -50.89 16.85
N THR A 691 -5.94 -51.75 17.32
CA THR A 691 -6.48 -51.67 18.68
C THR A 691 -5.86 -52.71 19.60
N GLY A 692 -5.27 -53.74 19.05
CA GLY A 692 -4.51 -54.76 19.75
C GLY A 692 -5.31 -55.70 20.61
N SER A 693 -4.69 -56.80 20.96
CA SER A 693 -5.27 -57.83 21.87
C SER A 693 -4.26 -58.37 22.83
N ARG A 694 -3.11 -57.69 23.06
CA ARG A 694 -2.10 -58.13 24.03
C ARG A 694 -2.59 -57.87 25.46
N LYS A 695 -2.30 -58.79 26.34
CA LYS A 695 -2.51 -58.58 27.76
C LYS A 695 -1.63 -57.46 28.27
N TYR A 696 -2.21 -56.51 28.95
CA TYR A 696 -1.51 -55.32 29.43
C TYR A 696 -2.02 -54.91 30.80
N SER A 697 -1.10 -54.59 31.72
CA SER A 697 -1.41 -54.08 33.05
C SER A 697 -1.22 -52.55 33.04
N LEU A 698 -2.33 -51.85 33.12
CA LEU A 698 -2.33 -50.38 33.10
C LEU A 698 -2.92 -49.82 34.40
N SER A 699 -2.28 -48.79 34.96
CA SER A 699 -2.79 -48.10 36.13
C SER A 699 -4.07 -47.37 35.81
N ARG A 700 -5.04 -47.42 36.71
CA ARG A 700 -6.27 -46.63 36.68
C ARG A 700 -6.29 -45.71 37.88
N TYR A 701 -6.55 -44.44 37.69
CA TYR A 701 -6.46 -43.39 38.72
C TYR A 701 -7.33 -43.73 39.97
N ASP A 702 -8.52 -44.25 39.78
CA ASP A 702 -9.50 -44.56 40.85
C ASP A 702 -9.17 -45.77 41.67
N SER A 703 -8.21 -46.57 41.27
CA SER A 703 -7.83 -47.82 41.97
C SER A 703 -6.67 -47.62 42.99
N GLY A 704 -6.44 -46.38 43.44
CA GLY A 704 -5.30 -46.08 44.32
C GLY A 704 -3.97 -46.45 43.67
N GLU A 705 -3.88 -46.27 42.36
CA GLU A 705 -2.77 -46.66 41.50
C GLU A 705 -2.58 -48.18 41.35
N GLY A 706 -3.58 -48.97 41.72
CA GLY A 706 -3.65 -50.37 41.34
C GLY A 706 -3.65 -50.54 39.84
N SER A 707 -3.03 -51.62 39.38
CA SER A 707 -3.09 -51.99 37.94
C SER A 707 -4.30 -52.81 37.63
N VAL A 708 -4.93 -52.49 36.50
CA VAL A 708 -6.03 -53.31 35.91
C VAL A 708 -5.47 -54.00 34.66
N ASN A 709 -5.73 -55.28 34.55
CA ASN A 709 -5.37 -56.04 33.38
C ASN A 709 -6.41 -55.82 32.30
N ILE A 710 -5.98 -55.39 31.14
CA ILE A 710 -6.79 -55.10 29.96
C ILE A 710 -6.17 -55.74 28.73
N HIS A 711 -6.94 -55.79 27.66
CA HIS A 711 -6.38 -55.98 26.33
C HIS A 711 -6.09 -54.61 25.73
N ALA A 712 -4.87 -54.39 25.27
CA ALA A 712 -4.45 -53.11 24.71
C ALA A 712 -3.61 -53.27 23.43
N GLY A 713 -3.69 -52.32 22.58
CA GLY A 713 -2.73 -52.03 21.51
C GLY A 713 -1.60 -51.15 22.04
N ASN A 714 -1.36 -50.04 21.38
CA ASN A 714 -0.43 -49.03 21.83
C ASN A 714 -0.85 -48.39 23.14
N VAL A 715 0.15 -48.09 23.97
CA VAL A 715 -0.02 -47.26 25.17
C VAL A 715 0.97 -46.09 25.03
N LEU A 716 0.43 -44.89 24.91
CA LEU A 716 1.16 -43.64 24.78
C LEU A 716 1.05 -42.89 26.10
N TRP A 717 2.15 -42.49 26.68
CA TRP A 717 2.23 -41.53 27.78
C TRP A 717 2.53 -40.17 27.23
N LEU A 718 1.85 -39.14 27.73
CA LEU A 718 2.03 -37.75 27.31
C LEU A 718 2.16 -36.85 28.52
N ASP A 719 3.03 -35.84 28.38
CA ASP A 719 3.23 -34.77 29.34
C ASP A 719 3.84 -33.53 28.67
N GLY A 720 3.69 -32.38 29.29
CA GLY A 720 4.41 -31.16 28.96
C GLY A 720 4.24 -30.68 27.51
N VAL A 721 3.00 -30.58 27.04
CA VAL A 721 2.68 -30.04 25.71
C VAL A 721 2.92 -28.52 25.72
N LYS A 722 3.78 -28.03 24.83
CA LYS A 722 4.20 -26.64 24.80
C LYS A 722 4.21 -26.09 23.35
N LEU A 723 3.66 -24.93 23.19
CA LEU A 723 3.76 -24.17 21.94
C LEU A 723 5.01 -23.25 21.99
N ASN A 724 5.78 -23.22 20.90
CA ASN A 724 7.00 -22.44 20.78
C ASN A 724 6.84 -21.32 19.75
N TYR A 725 7.46 -20.18 20.06
CA TYR A 725 7.31 -18.93 19.33
C TYR A 725 8.64 -18.33 18.93
#